data_bbb461ecc07fe8522b4d65e9ac804812
#
_entry.id   bbb461ecc07fe8522b4d65e9ac804812
#
_cell.length_a   1.000
_cell.length_b   1.000
_cell.length_c   1.000
_cell.angle_alpha   90.00
_cell.angle_beta   90.00
_cell.angle_gamma   90.00
#
_symmetry.space_group_name_H-M   'P 1'
#
loop_
_entity.id
_entity.type
_entity.pdbx_description
1 polymer ?
#
loop_
_entity_poly.entity_id
_entity_poly.type
_entity_poly.pdbx_seq_one_letter_code
_entity_poly.pdbx_strand_id
1 'polypeptide(L)'
;MTIPDILTTVGSSAFRGCTALKTVKGGSGITSAGSCILEGTAWLQDQTDDVAVLSDRVAVSAKIGLKTAVVPDGVAVLCNTLFSDQTTLTEVQLPASLTYIGKGAFIGCNALEKIFLPNQVQSVGASAFRHCTSLKSIQLPDELLFVGSRAFQSCSALETVQFNEKLQVISQSAFQDCTALRLAVLPESLQLLESSAFQGCTSLSMAVLAGSTLPEIPENAFSGCSMLEYVTMSNSVKKIGASAFSNCINLRSMTFPTALTEIGEYAFSMCTSLKNLTIPETVETVGKDAFFNSGWSLQQSSSWKICDGVLLEYCGEASEIVIPPTVRLIATGFLCSDAAPVSVTLPYGMIRVADGAFQGCETIERVIFSDSVTEIGNAAFQDCTSLKNLVDMNAIQTIGDNAFEGCTSLVHVVLPDTLTKLGVAAFRSCSGLTAVKFPANLTELPEAVFHKCVALSTENGSMDLSNSSLQIVGGDAFGGCENLDNLTFPACFTTLSANAFYAREHRQRTVTFSGNACMLPDEAGIFPQDTVLRGQKNSPAQTYAEKYSLEFQALPDETPASTTTAKTTTTIVEHTTKRSTSKIVTTTEATTKTTPVTTVTLPPYITVPTTLPTTTTESSTTEWKTIPIPTGTTAEASANTTTENVTTTTTVSTAPVPVRYIKGDVDRNASIDSTDLFLILYASARIGAGYPILTDGTLSDWEIESMDVNGDGTIAADDAYAVLLYCGLESVGKHPTSLDDFDWENNTIYTG
;
A
#
# COMPACT_ATOMS: atom_id res chain seq x y z
N MET A 1 9.04 -23.08 -46.52
CA MET A 1 9.68 -22.99 -45.19
C MET A 1 9.01 -24.01 -44.28
N THR A 2 9.79 -24.64 -43.40
CA THR A 2 9.26 -25.51 -42.35
C THR A 2 9.63 -24.91 -41.01
N ILE A 3 8.63 -24.66 -40.13
CA ILE A 3 8.81 -24.20 -38.74
C ILE A 3 8.97 -25.45 -37.89
N PRO A 4 10.03 -25.59 -37.09
CA PRO A 4 10.21 -26.73 -36.19
C PRO A 4 9.08 -26.82 -35.16
N ASP A 5 8.62 -28.02 -34.85
CA ASP A 5 7.54 -28.22 -33.84
C ASP A 5 7.97 -27.97 -32.41
N ILE A 6 9.28 -27.88 -32.14
CA ILE A 6 9.82 -27.47 -30.84
C ILE A 6 9.77 -25.95 -30.62
N LEU A 7 9.48 -25.16 -31.66
CA LEU A 7 9.39 -23.71 -31.54
C LEU A 7 8.09 -23.32 -30.81
N THR A 8 8.21 -22.65 -29.69
CA THR A 8 7.06 -22.22 -28.86
C THR A 8 6.64 -20.79 -29.14
N THR A 9 7.54 -19.94 -29.64
CA THR A 9 7.26 -18.52 -29.84
C THR A 9 7.74 -18.03 -31.20
N VAL A 10 6.88 -17.26 -31.89
CA VAL A 10 7.23 -16.54 -33.13
C VAL A 10 7.12 -15.05 -32.86
N GLY A 11 8.21 -14.33 -33.07
CA GLY A 11 8.27 -12.88 -32.86
C GLY A 11 7.43 -12.06 -33.86
N SER A 12 7.12 -10.80 -33.49
CA SER A 12 6.44 -9.89 -34.42
C SER A 12 7.25 -9.67 -35.70
N SER A 13 6.56 -9.64 -36.84
CA SER A 13 7.16 -9.40 -38.16
C SER A 13 8.24 -10.42 -38.58
N ALA A 14 8.27 -11.62 -37.97
CA ALA A 14 9.34 -12.59 -38.17
C ALA A 14 9.62 -12.92 -39.66
N PHE A 15 8.57 -12.97 -40.49
CA PHE A 15 8.68 -13.22 -41.95
C PHE A 15 8.01 -12.13 -42.79
N ARG A 16 7.81 -10.94 -42.20
CA ARG A 16 7.18 -9.81 -42.87
C ARG A 16 7.97 -9.44 -44.13
N GLY A 17 7.27 -9.25 -45.25
CA GLY A 17 7.86 -8.86 -46.50
C GLY A 17 8.70 -9.95 -47.23
N CYS A 18 8.68 -11.19 -46.78
CA CYS A 18 9.26 -12.34 -47.50
C CYS A 18 8.39 -12.68 -48.72
N THR A 19 8.36 -11.84 -49.75
CA THR A 19 7.44 -11.92 -50.88
C THR A 19 7.52 -13.23 -51.65
N ALA A 20 8.66 -13.91 -51.62
CA ALA A 20 8.89 -15.20 -52.29
C ALA A 20 8.38 -16.42 -51.48
N LEU A 21 7.93 -16.19 -50.20
CA LEU A 21 7.48 -17.27 -49.31
C LEU A 21 6.08 -17.70 -49.69
N LYS A 22 5.95 -18.84 -50.44
CA LYS A 22 4.67 -19.41 -50.87
C LYS A 22 4.11 -20.50 -50.00
N THR A 23 4.97 -21.21 -49.26
CA THR A 23 4.54 -22.34 -48.43
C THR A 23 5.19 -22.29 -47.05
N VAL A 24 4.36 -22.44 -46.00
CA VAL A 24 4.80 -22.57 -44.62
C VAL A 24 4.19 -23.84 -44.04
N LYS A 25 4.98 -24.67 -43.39
CA LYS A 25 4.56 -25.94 -42.76
C LYS A 25 5.18 -26.08 -41.38
N GLY A 26 4.63 -26.92 -40.53
CA GLY A 26 5.11 -27.18 -39.16
C GLY A 26 4.71 -26.08 -38.19
N GLY A 27 5.33 -26.05 -37.00
CA GLY A 27 5.01 -25.08 -35.96
C GLY A 27 3.86 -25.48 -35.03
N SER A 28 3.59 -26.81 -34.92
CA SER A 28 2.56 -27.34 -34.02
C SER A 28 2.83 -27.05 -32.52
N GLY A 29 4.08 -26.75 -32.15
CA GLY A 29 4.50 -26.36 -30.80
C GLY A 29 4.27 -24.89 -30.42
N ILE A 30 3.84 -24.03 -31.36
CA ILE A 30 3.68 -22.59 -31.09
C ILE A 30 2.59 -22.36 -30.05
N THR A 31 2.95 -21.69 -28.95
CA THR A 31 2.06 -21.30 -27.86
C THR A 31 1.90 -19.79 -27.76
N SER A 32 2.76 -19.00 -28.46
CA SER A 32 2.68 -17.53 -28.51
C SER A 32 3.14 -17.01 -29.87
N ALA A 33 2.43 -16.01 -30.39
CA ALA A 33 2.66 -15.49 -31.74
C ALA A 33 2.56 -13.95 -31.76
N GLY A 34 3.59 -13.31 -32.32
CA GLY A 34 3.67 -11.84 -32.50
C GLY A 34 2.68 -11.34 -33.56
N SER A 35 2.71 -10.02 -33.82
CA SER A 35 1.90 -9.39 -34.86
C SER A 35 2.59 -9.45 -36.24
N CYS A 36 1.80 -9.39 -37.32
CA CYS A 36 2.28 -9.24 -38.70
C CYS A 36 3.30 -10.29 -39.13
N ILE A 37 3.22 -11.50 -38.58
CA ILE A 37 4.26 -12.53 -38.74
C ILE A 37 4.53 -12.85 -40.21
N LEU A 38 3.48 -12.96 -41.04
CA LEU A 38 3.52 -13.36 -42.45
C LEU A 38 3.04 -12.23 -43.40
N GLU A 39 2.92 -11.00 -42.89
CA GLU A 39 2.45 -9.86 -43.67
C GLU A 39 3.33 -9.61 -44.92
N GLY A 40 2.68 -9.43 -46.09
CA GLY A 40 3.38 -9.21 -47.37
C GLY A 40 4.07 -10.44 -47.95
N THR A 41 3.79 -11.66 -47.44
CA THR A 41 4.26 -12.91 -48.08
C THR A 41 3.27 -13.39 -49.13
N ALA A 42 3.76 -14.11 -50.15
CA ALA A 42 2.89 -14.78 -51.12
C ALA A 42 1.97 -15.81 -50.43
N TRP A 43 2.44 -16.49 -49.39
CA TRP A 43 1.63 -17.42 -48.62
C TRP A 43 0.36 -16.77 -48.06
N LEU A 44 0.46 -15.57 -47.47
CA LEU A 44 -0.69 -14.87 -46.92
C LEU A 44 -1.61 -14.32 -48.00
N GLN A 45 -1.07 -13.89 -49.15
CA GLN A 45 -1.85 -13.41 -50.29
C GLN A 45 -2.72 -14.53 -50.95
N ASP A 46 -2.26 -15.79 -50.86
CA ASP A 46 -2.97 -16.94 -51.36
C ASP A 46 -4.09 -17.44 -50.42
N GLN A 47 -4.22 -16.89 -49.17
CA GLN A 47 -5.28 -17.24 -48.24
C GLN A 47 -6.63 -16.61 -48.64
N THR A 48 -7.65 -17.44 -48.75
CA THR A 48 -9.02 -17.00 -49.15
C THR A 48 -9.96 -16.85 -47.98
N ASP A 49 -9.68 -17.48 -46.84
CA ASP A 49 -10.52 -17.47 -45.66
C ASP A 49 -10.48 -16.10 -44.93
N ASP A 50 -11.49 -15.83 -44.12
CA ASP A 50 -11.57 -14.56 -43.35
C ASP A 50 -10.50 -14.49 -42.27
N VAL A 51 -10.08 -15.64 -41.75
CA VAL A 51 -8.97 -15.76 -40.78
C VAL A 51 -7.93 -16.73 -41.36
N ALA A 52 -6.73 -16.23 -41.61
CA ALA A 52 -5.62 -17.05 -42.08
C ALA A 52 -4.98 -17.80 -40.90
N VAL A 53 -4.86 -19.12 -41.04
CA VAL A 53 -4.37 -20.04 -40.00
C VAL A 53 -3.09 -20.73 -40.44
N LEU A 54 -2.08 -20.67 -39.59
CA LEU A 54 -0.81 -21.36 -39.76
C LEU A 54 -0.90 -22.73 -39.04
N SER A 55 -0.66 -23.80 -39.79
CA SER A 55 -0.57 -25.18 -39.26
C SER A 55 -1.78 -25.64 -38.44
N ASP A 56 -2.98 -25.22 -38.82
CA ASP A 56 -4.25 -25.46 -38.15
C ASP A 56 -4.26 -25.09 -36.66
N ARG A 57 -3.31 -24.27 -36.22
CA ARG A 57 -3.09 -23.97 -34.82
C ARG A 57 -3.02 -22.49 -34.47
N VAL A 58 -2.42 -21.66 -35.31
CA VAL A 58 -2.16 -20.25 -35.04
C VAL A 58 -2.90 -19.35 -36.00
N ALA A 59 -3.86 -18.60 -35.55
CA ALA A 59 -4.48 -17.54 -36.35
C ALA A 59 -3.50 -16.36 -36.47
N VAL A 60 -3.07 -16.05 -37.70
CA VAL A 60 -1.97 -15.08 -37.95
C VAL A 60 -2.40 -13.83 -38.67
N SER A 61 -3.57 -13.78 -39.29
CA SER A 61 -4.15 -12.60 -39.94
C SER A 61 -5.65 -12.73 -40.09
N ALA A 62 -6.39 -11.63 -40.03
CA ALA A 62 -7.80 -11.57 -40.35
C ALA A 62 -8.06 -10.49 -41.43
N LYS A 63 -9.08 -10.69 -42.29
CA LYS A 63 -9.50 -9.69 -43.27
C LYS A 63 -10.01 -8.46 -42.57
N ILE A 64 -9.85 -7.29 -43.19
CA ILE A 64 -10.33 -6.02 -42.68
C ILE A 64 -11.81 -5.83 -43.03
N GLY A 65 -12.58 -5.21 -42.10
CA GLY A 65 -13.98 -4.85 -42.32
C GLY A 65 -15.00 -5.97 -42.11
N LEU A 66 -14.60 -7.03 -41.39
CA LEU A 66 -15.51 -8.09 -40.99
C LEU A 66 -16.62 -7.58 -40.07
N LYS A 67 -17.84 -8.09 -40.25
CA LYS A 67 -18.94 -7.92 -39.28
C LYS A 67 -18.97 -9.05 -38.27
N THR A 68 -18.72 -10.24 -38.74
CA THR A 68 -18.62 -11.45 -37.93
C THR A 68 -17.39 -12.25 -38.38
N ALA A 69 -16.75 -12.96 -37.47
CA ALA A 69 -15.63 -13.82 -37.77
C ALA A 69 -15.79 -15.16 -37.07
N VAL A 70 -15.38 -16.25 -37.77
CA VAL A 70 -15.28 -17.57 -37.19
C VAL A 70 -13.79 -17.98 -37.22
N VAL A 71 -13.24 -18.20 -36.04
CA VAL A 71 -11.89 -18.78 -35.94
C VAL A 71 -12.00 -20.30 -36.06
N PRO A 72 -11.30 -20.92 -37.01
CA PRO A 72 -11.45 -22.36 -37.29
C PRO A 72 -11.13 -23.23 -36.08
N ASP A 73 -11.80 -24.39 -36.02
CA ASP A 73 -11.50 -25.46 -35.06
C ASP A 73 -10.04 -25.91 -35.17
N GLY A 74 -9.45 -26.24 -34.00
CA GLY A 74 -8.02 -26.61 -33.91
C GLY A 74 -7.11 -25.43 -33.58
N VAL A 75 -7.54 -24.18 -33.83
CA VAL A 75 -6.75 -23.00 -33.45
C VAL A 75 -6.60 -22.92 -31.95
N ALA A 76 -5.35 -22.87 -31.49
CA ALA A 76 -5.01 -22.74 -30.08
C ALA A 76 -4.47 -21.35 -29.69
N VAL A 77 -3.98 -20.57 -30.69
CA VAL A 77 -3.30 -19.30 -30.47
C VAL A 77 -3.86 -18.24 -31.41
N LEU A 78 -4.34 -17.13 -30.86
CA LEU A 78 -4.52 -15.89 -31.63
C LEU A 78 -3.24 -15.08 -31.56
N CYS A 79 -2.68 -14.68 -32.71
CA CYS A 79 -1.51 -13.82 -32.73
C CYS A 79 -1.81 -12.42 -32.15
N ASN A 80 -0.78 -11.69 -31.81
CA ASN A 80 -0.92 -10.30 -31.39
C ASN A 80 -1.61 -9.47 -32.46
N THR A 81 -2.54 -8.59 -32.06
CA THR A 81 -3.27 -7.64 -32.93
C THR A 81 -4.08 -8.28 -34.06
N LEU A 82 -4.48 -9.55 -33.93
CA LEU A 82 -5.18 -10.31 -35.00
C LEU A 82 -6.39 -9.57 -35.59
N PHE A 83 -7.28 -9.05 -34.74
CA PHE A 83 -8.49 -8.32 -35.12
C PHE A 83 -8.37 -6.83 -34.73
N SER A 84 -7.15 -6.29 -34.55
CA SER A 84 -6.97 -4.89 -34.18
C SER A 84 -7.73 -3.94 -35.10
N ASP A 85 -8.43 -2.97 -34.47
CA ASP A 85 -9.16 -1.89 -35.13
C ASP A 85 -10.25 -2.32 -36.12
N GLN A 86 -10.81 -3.52 -35.90
CA GLN A 86 -11.98 -4.00 -36.65
C GLN A 86 -13.27 -3.33 -36.11
N THR A 87 -13.48 -2.06 -36.47
CA THR A 87 -14.56 -1.23 -35.93
C THR A 87 -15.97 -1.67 -36.33
N THR A 88 -16.11 -2.61 -37.26
CA THR A 88 -17.40 -3.18 -37.74
C THR A 88 -17.67 -4.58 -37.17
N LEU A 89 -16.71 -5.18 -36.46
CA LEU A 89 -16.80 -6.55 -35.93
C LEU A 89 -17.72 -6.58 -34.73
N THR A 90 -18.88 -7.24 -34.86
CA THR A 90 -19.90 -7.33 -33.80
C THR A 90 -19.86 -8.64 -33.05
N GLU A 91 -19.36 -9.71 -33.67
CA GLU A 91 -19.33 -11.06 -33.12
C GLU A 91 -18.12 -11.84 -33.60
N VAL A 92 -17.50 -12.64 -32.70
CA VAL A 92 -16.43 -13.59 -33.02
C VAL A 92 -16.74 -14.91 -32.37
N GLN A 93 -16.71 -15.99 -33.16
CA GLN A 93 -16.79 -17.33 -32.65
C GLN A 93 -15.38 -17.90 -32.49
N LEU A 94 -15.06 -18.29 -31.26
CA LEU A 94 -13.75 -18.86 -30.89
C LEU A 94 -13.85 -20.36 -30.69
N PRO A 95 -12.87 -21.16 -31.16
CA PRO A 95 -12.89 -22.61 -31.02
C PRO A 95 -12.57 -23.06 -29.59
N ALA A 96 -13.12 -24.22 -29.19
CA ALA A 96 -12.86 -24.80 -27.86
C ALA A 96 -11.38 -25.15 -27.60
N SER A 97 -10.57 -25.27 -28.65
CA SER A 97 -9.13 -25.54 -28.60
C SER A 97 -8.27 -24.30 -28.21
N LEU A 98 -8.88 -23.12 -28.14
CA LEU A 98 -8.13 -21.85 -27.88
C LEU A 98 -7.55 -21.84 -26.48
N THR A 99 -6.25 -21.58 -26.36
CA THR A 99 -5.53 -21.48 -25.06
C THR A 99 -4.88 -20.13 -24.83
N TYR A 100 -4.64 -19.35 -25.90
CA TYR A 100 -3.92 -18.08 -25.81
C TYR A 100 -4.55 -17.01 -26.70
N ILE A 101 -4.86 -15.86 -26.10
CA ILE A 101 -5.31 -14.64 -26.78
C ILE A 101 -4.15 -13.65 -26.77
N GLY A 102 -3.64 -13.29 -27.94
CA GLY A 102 -2.49 -12.42 -28.11
C GLY A 102 -2.67 -11.00 -27.61
N LYS A 103 -1.57 -10.30 -27.40
CA LYS A 103 -1.57 -8.87 -27.02
C LYS A 103 -2.34 -8.04 -28.06
N GLY A 104 -3.32 -7.26 -27.61
CA GLY A 104 -4.13 -6.38 -28.49
C GLY A 104 -4.94 -7.13 -29.52
N ALA A 105 -5.23 -8.43 -29.34
CA ALA A 105 -5.89 -9.25 -30.35
C ALA A 105 -7.21 -8.66 -30.87
N PHE A 106 -7.97 -7.97 -30.01
CA PHE A 106 -9.22 -7.27 -30.31
C PHE A 106 -9.17 -5.77 -29.97
N ILE A 107 -7.97 -5.18 -29.85
CA ILE A 107 -7.86 -3.75 -29.54
C ILE A 107 -8.64 -2.91 -30.57
N GLY A 108 -9.48 -1.97 -30.10
CA GLY A 108 -10.24 -1.07 -30.97
C GLY A 108 -11.43 -1.72 -31.72
N CYS A 109 -11.84 -2.95 -31.35
CA CYS A 109 -13.06 -3.55 -31.87
C CYS A 109 -14.31 -2.90 -31.27
N ASN A 110 -14.58 -1.65 -31.67
CA ASN A 110 -15.57 -0.79 -31.00
C ASN A 110 -17.01 -1.28 -31.14
N ALA A 111 -17.33 -2.09 -32.15
CA ALA A 111 -18.66 -2.66 -32.36
C ALA A 111 -18.83 -4.06 -31.71
N LEU A 112 -17.80 -4.62 -31.11
CA LEU A 112 -17.86 -5.96 -30.50
C LEU A 112 -18.76 -5.93 -29.25
N GLU A 113 -19.96 -6.51 -29.35
CA GLU A 113 -20.95 -6.51 -28.26
C GLU A 113 -20.81 -7.71 -27.33
N LYS A 114 -20.43 -8.85 -27.88
CA LYS A 114 -20.31 -10.14 -27.17
C LYS A 114 -19.13 -10.94 -27.66
N ILE A 115 -18.49 -11.63 -26.74
CA ILE A 115 -17.49 -12.67 -27.04
C ILE A 115 -17.52 -13.72 -25.95
N PHE A 116 -17.50 -15.00 -26.33
CA PHE A 116 -17.38 -16.11 -25.41
C PHE A 116 -15.94 -16.62 -25.43
N LEU A 117 -15.27 -16.56 -24.29
CA LEU A 117 -13.93 -17.08 -24.12
C LEU A 117 -14.03 -18.56 -23.74
N PRO A 118 -13.44 -19.47 -24.51
CA PRO A 118 -13.43 -20.91 -24.18
C PRO A 118 -12.72 -21.18 -22.85
N ASN A 119 -13.20 -22.15 -22.07
CA ASN A 119 -12.67 -22.48 -20.73
C ASN A 119 -11.19 -22.91 -20.73
N GLN A 120 -10.64 -23.32 -21.87
CA GLN A 120 -9.23 -23.69 -22.01
C GLN A 120 -8.28 -22.46 -22.13
N VAL A 121 -8.80 -21.25 -22.26
CA VAL A 121 -7.96 -20.06 -22.36
C VAL A 121 -7.25 -19.81 -21.03
N GLN A 122 -5.94 -19.92 -21.06
CA GLN A 122 -5.06 -19.73 -19.90
C GLN A 122 -4.50 -18.31 -19.78
N SER A 123 -4.51 -17.55 -20.88
CA SER A 123 -3.94 -16.22 -20.93
C SER A 123 -4.70 -15.28 -21.85
N VAL A 124 -5.07 -14.12 -21.30
CA VAL A 124 -5.56 -12.96 -22.05
C VAL A 124 -4.44 -11.92 -22.06
N GLY A 125 -3.89 -11.67 -23.24
CA GLY A 125 -2.73 -10.79 -23.42
C GLY A 125 -2.99 -9.32 -23.06
N ALA A 126 -1.92 -8.56 -22.84
CA ALA A 126 -2.02 -7.14 -22.58
C ALA A 126 -2.82 -6.41 -23.66
N SER A 127 -3.73 -5.49 -23.26
CA SER A 127 -4.60 -4.71 -24.15
C SER A 127 -5.49 -5.55 -25.07
N ALA A 128 -5.74 -6.83 -24.77
CA ALA A 128 -6.42 -7.75 -25.70
C ALA A 128 -7.79 -7.23 -26.17
N PHE A 129 -8.59 -6.62 -25.28
CA PHE A 129 -9.89 -6.03 -25.55
C PHE A 129 -9.92 -4.52 -25.29
N ARG A 130 -8.77 -3.87 -25.27
CA ARG A 130 -8.71 -2.42 -25.03
C ARG A 130 -9.54 -1.66 -26.05
N HIS A 131 -10.37 -0.70 -25.60
CA HIS A 131 -11.29 0.09 -26.44
C HIS A 131 -12.37 -0.74 -27.16
N CYS A 132 -12.78 -1.92 -26.65
CA CYS A 132 -14.00 -2.59 -27.10
C CYS A 132 -15.21 -1.90 -26.45
N THR A 133 -15.56 -0.71 -26.96
CA THR A 133 -16.50 0.20 -26.29
C THR A 133 -17.96 -0.26 -26.31
N SER A 134 -18.32 -1.27 -27.09
CA SER A 134 -19.67 -1.88 -27.12
C SER A 134 -19.77 -3.19 -26.35
N LEU A 135 -18.65 -3.72 -25.80
CA LEU A 135 -18.64 -4.98 -25.05
C LEU A 135 -19.38 -4.82 -23.72
N LYS A 136 -20.51 -5.53 -23.53
CA LYS A 136 -21.41 -5.35 -22.39
C LYS A 136 -21.09 -6.25 -21.21
N SER A 137 -20.62 -7.47 -21.48
CA SER A 137 -20.30 -8.46 -20.45
C SER A 137 -19.17 -9.37 -20.87
N ILE A 138 -18.42 -9.85 -19.90
CA ILE A 138 -17.39 -10.86 -20.13
C ILE A 138 -17.41 -11.87 -18.97
N GLN A 139 -17.35 -13.16 -19.35
CA GLN A 139 -17.07 -14.25 -18.43
C GLN A 139 -15.61 -14.67 -18.63
N LEU A 140 -14.83 -14.63 -17.56
CA LEU A 140 -13.45 -15.08 -17.64
C LEU A 140 -13.39 -16.61 -17.60
N PRO A 141 -12.53 -17.23 -18.43
CA PRO A 141 -12.38 -18.70 -18.51
C PRO A 141 -11.98 -19.33 -17.18
N ASP A 142 -12.45 -20.55 -16.89
CA ASP A 142 -12.20 -21.26 -15.64
C ASP A 142 -10.70 -21.53 -15.37
N GLU A 143 -9.89 -21.65 -16.43
CA GLU A 143 -8.45 -21.90 -16.33
C GLU A 143 -7.59 -20.63 -16.40
N LEU A 144 -8.20 -19.43 -16.43
CA LEU A 144 -7.47 -18.17 -16.52
C LEU A 144 -6.85 -17.82 -15.16
N LEU A 145 -5.52 -17.65 -15.11
CA LEU A 145 -4.78 -17.31 -13.91
C LEU A 145 -4.49 -15.80 -13.81
N PHE A 146 -4.43 -15.09 -14.93
CA PHE A 146 -4.11 -13.66 -14.95
C PHE A 146 -4.78 -12.92 -16.11
N VAL A 147 -5.26 -11.71 -15.76
CA VAL A 147 -5.76 -10.74 -16.73
C VAL A 147 -4.61 -9.77 -17.05
N GLY A 148 -4.26 -9.69 -18.33
CA GLY A 148 -3.12 -8.88 -18.79
C GLY A 148 -3.32 -7.38 -18.60
N SER A 149 -2.21 -6.64 -18.55
CA SER A 149 -2.22 -5.18 -18.40
C SER A 149 -3.09 -4.51 -19.47
N ARG A 150 -4.00 -3.59 -19.03
CA ARG A 150 -4.93 -2.88 -19.90
C ARG A 150 -5.85 -3.79 -20.73
N ALA A 151 -6.07 -5.05 -20.32
CA ALA A 151 -6.78 -6.04 -21.14
C ALA A 151 -8.17 -5.58 -21.55
N PHE A 152 -8.92 -4.94 -20.65
CA PHE A 152 -10.28 -4.38 -20.88
C PHE A 152 -10.30 -2.86 -20.69
N GLN A 153 -9.15 -2.17 -20.76
CA GLN A 153 -9.11 -0.72 -20.59
C GLN A 153 -10.05 -0.02 -21.56
N SER A 154 -10.88 0.91 -21.05
CA SER A 154 -11.84 1.70 -21.81
C SER A 154 -12.91 0.87 -22.54
N CYS A 155 -13.28 -0.30 -22.00
CA CYS A 155 -14.49 -1.02 -22.39
C CYS A 155 -15.70 -0.31 -21.74
N SER A 156 -16.08 0.85 -22.26
CA SER A 156 -17.02 1.78 -21.60
C SER A 156 -18.45 1.25 -21.44
N ALA A 157 -18.86 0.25 -22.23
CA ALA A 157 -20.17 -0.40 -22.10
C ALA A 157 -20.11 -1.68 -21.23
N LEU A 158 -18.96 -2.06 -20.66
CA LEU A 158 -18.82 -3.27 -19.89
C LEU A 158 -19.51 -3.12 -18.53
N GLU A 159 -20.69 -3.74 -18.39
CA GLU A 159 -21.53 -3.66 -17.18
C GLU A 159 -21.16 -4.75 -16.17
N THR A 160 -20.79 -5.94 -16.64
CA THR A 160 -20.54 -7.10 -15.78
C THR A 160 -19.27 -7.86 -16.18
N VAL A 161 -18.50 -8.27 -15.19
CA VAL A 161 -17.37 -9.18 -15.32
C VAL A 161 -17.59 -10.34 -14.35
N GLN A 162 -17.61 -11.58 -14.89
CA GLN A 162 -17.60 -12.78 -14.06
C GLN A 162 -16.17 -13.26 -13.90
N PHE A 163 -15.61 -13.07 -12.72
CA PHE A 163 -14.28 -13.55 -12.37
C PHE A 163 -14.34 -15.05 -12.06
N ASN A 164 -13.31 -15.80 -12.45
CA ASN A 164 -13.21 -17.21 -12.11
C ASN A 164 -12.51 -17.40 -10.75
N GLU A 165 -12.70 -18.57 -10.14
CA GLU A 165 -12.18 -18.89 -8.80
C GLU A 165 -10.67 -19.22 -8.76
N LYS A 166 -9.98 -19.28 -9.92
CA LYS A 166 -8.55 -19.55 -10.03
C LYS A 166 -7.71 -18.30 -10.32
N LEU A 167 -8.36 -17.18 -10.58
CA LEU A 167 -7.67 -15.93 -10.96
C LEU A 167 -6.75 -15.45 -9.85
N GLN A 168 -5.46 -15.29 -10.15
CA GLN A 168 -4.43 -14.91 -9.19
C GLN A 168 -3.98 -13.45 -9.37
N VAL A 169 -4.02 -12.94 -10.60
CA VAL A 169 -3.47 -11.60 -10.91
C VAL A 169 -4.42 -10.81 -11.79
N ILE A 170 -4.72 -9.59 -11.37
CA ILE A 170 -5.32 -8.55 -12.21
C ILE A 170 -4.24 -7.49 -12.42
N SER A 171 -3.71 -7.41 -13.66
CA SER A 171 -2.58 -6.54 -13.96
C SER A 171 -2.98 -5.07 -14.11
N GLN A 172 -1.96 -4.21 -14.23
CA GLN A 172 -2.09 -2.76 -14.30
C GLN A 172 -3.15 -2.28 -15.28
N SER A 173 -4.05 -1.40 -14.81
CA SER A 173 -5.10 -0.78 -15.61
C SER A 173 -6.04 -1.78 -16.34
N ALA A 174 -6.16 -3.02 -15.86
CA ALA A 174 -6.85 -4.09 -16.59
C ALA A 174 -8.31 -3.73 -16.93
N PHE A 175 -9.04 -3.06 -16.03
CA PHE A 175 -10.41 -2.59 -16.19
C PHE A 175 -10.52 -1.06 -16.07
N GLN A 176 -9.41 -0.33 -16.25
CA GLN A 176 -9.42 1.12 -16.19
C GLN A 176 -10.45 1.70 -17.19
N ASP A 177 -11.22 2.72 -16.77
CA ASP A 177 -12.24 3.39 -17.56
C ASP A 177 -13.36 2.46 -18.10
N CYS A 178 -13.66 1.35 -17.43
CA CYS A 178 -14.88 0.56 -17.65
C CYS A 178 -16.06 1.28 -17.00
N THR A 179 -16.51 2.39 -17.61
CA THR A 179 -17.42 3.35 -16.98
C THR A 179 -18.82 2.80 -16.67
N ALA A 180 -19.26 1.72 -17.32
CA ALA A 180 -20.53 1.06 -17.05
C ALA A 180 -20.44 -0.08 -16.02
N LEU A 181 -19.24 -0.48 -15.58
CA LEU A 181 -19.05 -1.58 -14.65
C LEU A 181 -19.66 -1.26 -13.28
N ARG A 182 -20.56 -2.14 -12.79
CA ARG A 182 -21.35 -1.87 -11.59
C ARG A 182 -20.84 -2.59 -10.35
N LEU A 183 -20.26 -3.77 -10.50
CA LEU A 183 -19.85 -4.65 -9.41
C LEU A 183 -18.50 -5.30 -9.71
N ALA A 184 -17.62 -5.34 -8.71
CA ALA A 184 -16.37 -6.08 -8.75
C ALA A 184 -16.30 -7.04 -7.53
N VAL A 185 -16.63 -8.30 -7.74
CA VAL A 185 -16.46 -9.37 -6.74
C VAL A 185 -15.20 -10.13 -7.09
N LEU A 186 -14.13 -9.88 -6.35
CA LEU A 186 -12.82 -10.47 -6.63
C LEU A 186 -12.71 -11.84 -5.94
N PRO A 187 -12.14 -12.86 -6.62
CA PRO A 187 -12.09 -14.22 -6.09
C PRO A 187 -11.09 -14.33 -4.93
N GLU A 188 -11.30 -15.34 -4.08
CA GLU A 188 -10.42 -15.65 -2.95
C GLU A 188 -9.00 -16.02 -3.39
N SER A 189 -8.84 -16.57 -4.59
CA SER A 189 -7.55 -16.92 -5.19
C SER A 189 -6.69 -15.73 -5.56
N LEU A 190 -7.24 -14.49 -5.56
CA LEU A 190 -6.52 -13.30 -6.01
C LEU A 190 -5.39 -12.96 -5.04
N GLN A 191 -4.15 -12.94 -5.56
CA GLN A 191 -2.92 -12.67 -4.84
C GLN A 191 -2.33 -11.30 -5.15
N LEU A 192 -2.60 -10.79 -6.36
CA LEU A 192 -2.06 -9.52 -6.83
C LEU A 192 -3.12 -8.72 -7.60
N LEU A 193 -3.37 -7.53 -7.13
CA LEU A 193 -4.06 -6.46 -7.83
C LEU A 193 -3.02 -5.39 -8.15
N GLU A 194 -2.83 -5.01 -9.42
CA GLU A 194 -1.86 -3.99 -9.78
C GLU A 194 -2.51 -2.61 -9.91
N SER A 195 -1.65 -1.57 -9.99
CA SER A 195 -2.08 -0.16 -9.98
C SER A 195 -3.13 0.17 -11.04
N SER A 196 -4.05 1.05 -10.68
CA SER A 196 -5.13 1.57 -11.56
C SER A 196 -6.07 0.50 -12.12
N ALA A 197 -6.14 -0.69 -11.53
CA ALA A 197 -6.87 -1.83 -12.11
C ALA A 197 -8.34 -1.51 -12.42
N PHE A 198 -9.03 -0.75 -11.56
CA PHE A 198 -10.42 -0.30 -11.73
C PHE A 198 -10.56 1.23 -11.73
N GLN A 199 -9.47 1.96 -11.99
CA GLN A 199 -9.50 3.42 -12.05
C GLN A 199 -10.53 3.92 -13.05
N GLY A 200 -11.36 4.90 -12.67
CA GLY A 200 -12.35 5.51 -13.57
C GLY A 200 -13.57 4.64 -13.88
N CYS A 201 -13.82 3.55 -13.13
CA CYS A 201 -15.05 2.77 -13.22
C CYS A 201 -16.20 3.56 -12.54
N THR A 202 -16.69 4.59 -13.22
CA THR A 202 -17.59 5.60 -12.62
C THR A 202 -18.95 5.07 -12.17
N SER A 203 -19.43 3.93 -12.71
CA SER A 203 -20.67 3.28 -12.29
C SER A 203 -20.46 2.17 -11.25
N LEU A 204 -19.21 1.89 -10.85
CA LEU A 204 -18.91 0.84 -9.88
C LEU A 204 -19.48 1.26 -8.52
N SER A 205 -20.49 0.52 -8.04
CA SER A 205 -21.16 0.80 -6.76
C SER A 205 -20.59 -0.01 -5.59
N MET A 206 -20.07 -1.18 -5.86
CA MET A 206 -19.54 -2.08 -4.84
C MET A 206 -18.27 -2.82 -5.32
N ALA A 207 -17.29 -2.93 -4.42
CA ALA A 207 -16.10 -3.75 -4.61
C ALA A 207 -15.94 -4.73 -3.42
N VAL A 208 -15.93 -6.03 -3.70
CA VAL A 208 -15.82 -7.09 -2.69
C VAL A 208 -14.45 -7.76 -2.81
N LEU A 209 -13.60 -7.57 -1.80
CA LEU A 209 -12.25 -8.13 -1.72
C LEU A 209 -12.06 -8.98 -0.44
N ALA A 210 -13.14 -9.21 0.32
CA ALA A 210 -13.05 -9.79 1.67
C ALA A 210 -12.44 -11.20 1.71
N GLY A 211 -12.65 -12.01 0.67
CA GLY A 211 -12.09 -13.37 0.58
C GLY A 211 -10.65 -13.44 0.06
N SER A 212 -10.13 -12.37 -0.53
CA SER A 212 -8.81 -12.37 -1.18
C SER A 212 -7.65 -12.39 -0.19
N THR A 213 -6.47 -12.81 -0.66
CA THR A 213 -5.22 -12.80 0.13
C THR A 213 -4.34 -11.58 -0.17
N LEU A 214 -4.93 -10.52 -0.72
CA LEU A 214 -4.22 -9.32 -1.11
C LEU A 214 -3.48 -8.69 0.09
N PRO A 215 -2.18 -8.42 -0.03
CA PRO A 215 -1.42 -7.74 1.02
C PRO A 215 -1.62 -6.23 1.00
N GLU A 216 -2.07 -5.67 -0.13
CA GLU A 216 -2.28 -4.24 -0.32
C GLU A 216 -3.40 -3.94 -1.33
N ILE A 217 -4.00 -2.77 -1.19
CA ILE A 217 -4.78 -2.11 -2.24
C ILE A 217 -3.82 -1.17 -2.96
N PRO A 218 -3.50 -1.39 -4.23
CA PRO A 218 -2.44 -0.64 -4.90
C PRO A 218 -2.83 0.80 -5.24
N GLU A 219 -1.84 1.56 -5.66
CA GLU A 219 -2.00 2.94 -6.11
C GLU A 219 -3.09 3.06 -7.19
N ASN A 220 -3.98 4.06 -7.04
CA ASN A 220 -5.08 4.37 -7.94
C ASN A 220 -6.06 3.22 -8.22
N ALA A 221 -6.07 2.14 -7.44
CA ALA A 221 -6.84 0.93 -7.75
C ALA A 221 -8.31 1.21 -8.09
N PHE A 222 -8.98 2.08 -7.33
CA PHE A 222 -10.38 2.48 -7.48
C PHE A 222 -10.53 4.01 -7.62
N SER A 223 -9.45 4.73 -7.95
CA SER A 223 -9.50 6.19 -8.10
C SER A 223 -10.54 6.61 -9.14
N GLY A 224 -11.41 7.58 -8.80
CA GLY A 224 -12.45 8.06 -9.70
C GLY A 224 -13.67 7.14 -9.85
N CYS A 225 -13.82 6.09 -9.03
CA CYS A 225 -15.04 5.29 -8.96
C CYS A 225 -16.13 6.09 -8.23
N SER A 226 -16.71 7.06 -8.92
CA SER A 226 -17.56 8.07 -8.31
C SER A 226 -18.86 7.54 -7.70
N MET A 227 -19.36 6.40 -8.18
CA MET A 227 -20.56 5.73 -7.64
C MET A 227 -20.22 4.68 -6.57
N LEU A 228 -18.94 4.46 -6.24
CA LEU A 228 -18.54 3.45 -5.26
C LEU A 228 -19.05 3.84 -3.86
N GLU A 229 -19.98 3.05 -3.34
CA GLU A 229 -20.59 3.25 -2.04
C GLU A 229 -19.99 2.35 -0.96
N TYR A 230 -19.65 1.12 -1.32
CA TYR A 230 -19.21 0.09 -0.39
C TYR A 230 -17.98 -0.66 -0.88
N VAL A 231 -17.03 -0.85 0.03
CA VAL A 231 -15.84 -1.67 -0.21
C VAL A 231 -15.65 -2.61 0.98
N THR A 232 -15.55 -3.89 0.73
CA THR A 232 -15.15 -4.86 1.74
C THR A 232 -13.70 -5.29 1.50
N MET A 233 -12.88 -5.30 2.53
CA MET A 233 -11.46 -5.67 2.45
C MET A 233 -11.18 -6.94 3.26
N SER A 234 -10.18 -7.71 2.80
CA SER A 234 -9.62 -8.80 3.57
C SER A 234 -8.77 -8.28 4.74
N ASN A 235 -8.74 -9.02 5.85
CA ASN A 235 -7.84 -8.72 6.97
C ASN A 235 -6.35 -8.92 6.65
N SER A 236 -6.01 -9.48 5.47
CA SER A 236 -4.63 -9.58 4.98
C SER A 236 -4.05 -8.24 4.51
N VAL A 237 -4.90 -7.25 4.19
CA VAL A 237 -4.47 -5.97 3.67
C VAL A 237 -3.74 -5.16 4.75
N LYS A 238 -2.48 -4.87 4.50
CA LYS A 238 -1.60 -4.07 5.37
C LYS A 238 -1.40 -2.65 4.87
N LYS A 239 -1.62 -2.42 3.59
CA LYS A 239 -1.36 -1.12 2.94
C LYS A 239 -2.50 -0.72 2.02
N ILE A 240 -2.89 0.54 2.08
CA ILE A 240 -3.73 1.22 1.10
C ILE A 240 -2.83 2.22 0.36
N GLY A 241 -2.64 2.00 -0.93
CA GLY A 241 -1.73 2.78 -1.78
C GLY A 241 -2.18 4.22 -2.03
N ALA A 242 -1.31 5.01 -2.61
CA ALA A 242 -1.59 6.40 -2.95
C ALA A 242 -2.80 6.50 -3.88
N SER A 243 -3.71 7.46 -3.59
CA SER A 243 -4.92 7.72 -4.37
C SER A 243 -5.83 6.50 -4.61
N ALA A 244 -5.70 5.42 -3.81
CA ALA A 244 -6.39 4.16 -4.07
C ALA A 244 -7.92 4.31 -4.20
N PHE A 245 -8.55 5.22 -3.44
CA PHE A 245 -9.97 5.56 -3.46
C PHE A 245 -10.21 7.07 -3.69
N SER A 246 -9.22 7.79 -4.20
CA SER A 246 -9.38 9.23 -4.48
C SER A 246 -10.56 9.47 -5.41
N ASN A 247 -11.36 10.51 -5.13
CA ASN A 247 -12.58 10.85 -5.89
C ASN A 247 -13.68 9.77 -5.90
N CYS A 248 -13.72 8.86 -4.91
CA CYS A 248 -14.87 8.00 -4.65
C CYS A 248 -15.92 8.81 -3.87
N ILE A 249 -16.59 9.74 -4.56
CA ILE A 249 -17.44 10.78 -3.92
C ILE A 249 -18.64 10.21 -3.16
N ASN A 250 -19.12 9.02 -3.54
CA ASN A 250 -20.25 8.35 -2.90
C ASN A 250 -19.84 7.31 -1.82
N LEU A 251 -18.55 7.11 -1.57
CA LEU A 251 -18.08 6.18 -0.55
C LEU A 251 -18.57 6.63 0.84
N ARG A 252 -19.49 5.87 1.44
CA ARG A 252 -20.20 6.26 2.67
C ARG A 252 -19.51 5.83 3.93
N SER A 253 -18.97 4.61 3.93
CA SER A 253 -18.28 4.02 5.07
C SER A 253 -17.16 3.11 4.61
N MET A 254 -16.16 2.96 5.46
CA MET A 254 -15.02 2.08 5.26
C MET A 254 -14.69 1.37 6.58
N THR A 255 -14.62 0.06 6.54
CA THR A 255 -14.05 -0.72 7.66
C THR A 255 -12.63 -1.09 7.29
N PHE A 256 -11.67 -0.52 8.01
CA PHE A 256 -10.27 -0.83 7.78
C PHE A 256 -9.90 -2.19 8.37
N PRO A 257 -9.05 -2.97 7.66
CA PRO A 257 -8.50 -4.21 8.19
C PRO A 257 -7.71 -3.98 9.49
N THR A 258 -7.82 -4.92 10.43
CA THR A 258 -7.07 -4.84 11.70
C THR A 258 -5.55 -5.01 11.53
N ALA A 259 -5.10 -5.51 10.37
CA ALA A 259 -3.68 -5.63 10.03
C ALA A 259 -3.13 -4.40 9.28
N LEU A 260 -3.97 -3.35 9.05
CA LEU A 260 -3.56 -2.17 8.28
C LEU A 260 -2.47 -1.40 9.02
N THR A 261 -1.35 -1.13 8.35
CA THR A 261 -0.21 -0.37 8.88
C THR A 261 0.04 0.93 8.15
N GLU A 262 -0.39 1.03 6.87
CA GLU A 262 -0.10 2.19 6.03
C GLU A 262 -1.33 2.65 5.23
N ILE A 263 -1.60 3.95 5.25
CA ILE A 263 -2.57 4.65 4.38
C ILE A 263 -1.79 5.64 3.52
N GLY A 264 -1.83 5.48 2.21
CA GLY A 264 -1.05 6.27 1.25
C GLY A 264 -1.53 7.71 1.06
N GLU A 265 -0.73 8.47 0.34
CA GLU A 265 -1.01 9.86 -0.03
C GLU A 265 -2.29 9.96 -0.87
N TYR A 266 -3.17 10.92 -0.56
CA TYR A 266 -4.48 11.12 -1.22
C TYR A 266 -5.40 9.89 -1.24
N ALA A 267 -5.18 8.88 -0.43
CA ALA A 267 -5.87 7.59 -0.54
C ALA A 267 -7.40 7.70 -0.54
N PHE A 268 -7.97 8.60 0.25
CA PHE A 268 -9.41 8.90 0.35
C PHE A 268 -9.73 10.37 0.09
N SER A 269 -8.85 11.07 -0.63
CA SER A 269 -9.07 12.46 -1.00
C SER A 269 -10.34 12.60 -1.82
N MET A 270 -11.16 13.64 -1.55
CA MET A 270 -12.42 13.92 -2.22
C MET A 270 -13.51 12.85 -2.03
N CYS A 271 -13.39 11.95 -1.04
CA CYS A 271 -14.47 11.03 -0.66
C CYS A 271 -15.53 11.79 0.17
N THR A 272 -16.30 12.64 -0.47
CA THR A 272 -17.19 13.62 0.19
C THR A 272 -18.36 13.00 0.97
N SER A 273 -18.71 11.74 0.70
CA SER A 273 -19.73 11.00 1.45
C SER A 273 -19.16 10.22 2.63
N LEU A 274 -17.83 10.08 2.77
CA LEU A 274 -17.16 9.36 3.86
C LEU A 274 -17.18 10.23 5.13
N LYS A 275 -18.25 10.14 5.90
CA LYS A 275 -18.50 10.96 7.10
C LYS A 275 -18.00 10.31 8.39
N ASN A 276 -18.05 8.99 8.45
CA ASN A 276 -17.60 8.20 9.59
C ASN A 276 -16.24 7.61 9.25
N LEU A 277 -15.25 7.89 10.07
CA LEU A 277 -13.88 7.45 9.89
C LEU A 277 -13.37 6.87 11.22
N THR A 278 -12.82 5.67 11.17
CA THR A 278 -12.11 5.05 12.29
C THR A 278 -10.77 4.54 11.78
N ILE A 279 -9.67 4.96 12.41
CA ILE A 279 -8.32 4.57 12.01
C ILE A 279 -7.77 3.57 13.04
N PRO A 280 -7.47 2.31 12.64
CA PRO A 280 -6.93 1.31 13.55
C PRO A 280 -5.65 1.76 14.26
N GLU A 281 -5.45 1.29 15.50
CA GLU A 281 -4.22 1.57 16.26
C GLU A 281 -2.95 0.99 15.59
N THR A 282 -3.12 -0.04 14.76
CA THR A 282 -2.05 -0.66 13.98
C THR A 282 -1.47 0.22 12.88
N VAL A 283 -2.16 1.32 12.51
CA VAL A 283 -1.67 2.25 11.49
C VAL A 283 -0.48 3.03 12.04
N GLU A 284 0.65 2.90 11.36
CA GLU A 284 1.95 3.51 11.68
C GLU A 284 2.27 4.71 10.80
N THR A 285 1.68 4.77 9.59
CA THR A 285 1.89 5.88 8.65
C THR A 285 0.60 6.26 7.94
N VAL A 286 0.39 7.58 7.81
CA VAL A 286 -0.69 8.16 7.01
C VAL A 286 -0.07 9.21 6.09
N GLY A 287 -0.24 9.02 4.79
CA GLY A 287 0.30 9.89 3.76
C GLY A 287 -0.38 11.25 3.71
N LYS A 288 0.27 12.17 3.02
CA LYS A 288 -0.21 13.55 2.82
C LYS A 288 -1.60 13.56 2.22
N ASP A 289 -2.46 14.42 2.75
CA ASP A 289 -3.81 14.67 2.22
C ASP A 289 -4.65 13.40 2.04
N ALA A 290 -4.34 12.33 2.81
CA ALA A 290 -5.00 11.02 2.69
C ALA A 290 -6.53 11.12 2.77
N PHE A 291 -7.05 12.06 3.59
CA PHE A 291 -8.49 12.32 3.78
C PHE A 291 -8.90 13.74 3.39
N PHE A 292 -8.11 14.40 2.56
CA PHE A 292 -8.38 15.77 2.13
C PHE A 292 -9.75 15.88 1.47
N ASN A 293 -10.57 16.86 1.89
CA ASN A 293 -11.94 17.05 1.42
C ASN A 293 -12.84 15.79 1.50
N SER A 294 -12.53 14.85 2.39
CA SER A 294 -13.45 13.77 2.74
C SER A 294 -14.64 14.33 3.52
N GLY A 295 -15.78 13.60 3.53
CA GLY A 295 -16.93 13.99 4.31
C GLY A 295 -16.65 14.14 5.79
N TRP A 296 -15.73 13.34 6.34
CA TRP A 296 -15.25 13.46 7.70
C TRP A 296 -14.44 14.75 7.92
N SER A 297 -13.45 15.02 7.06
CA SER A 297 -12.62 16.24 7.15
C SER A 297 -13.46 17.52 7.04
N LEU A 298 -14.45 17.55 6.16
CA LEU A 298 -15.35 18.70 5.95
C LEU A 298 -16.28 18.98 7.13
N GLN A 299 -16.55 17.99 7.99
CA GLN A 299 -17.39 18.17 9.19
C GLN A 299 -16.60 18.72 10.39
N GLN A 300 -15.26 18.66 10.33
CA GLN A 300 -14.41 19.14 11.42
C GLN A 300 -14.33 20.67 11.42
N SER A 301 -14.84 21.29 12.48
CA SER A 301 -14.75 22.75 12.69
C SER A 301 -13.52 23.17 13.47
N SER A 302 -12.78 22.22 14.07
CA SER A 302 -11.55 22.45 14.81
C SER A 302 -10.37 22.71 13.89
N SER A 303 -9.44 23.58 14.30
CA SER A 303 -8.13 23.73 13.64
C SER A 303 -7.31 22.44 13.66
N TRP A 304 -7.57 21.57 14.63
CA TRP A 304 -6.97 20.25 14.77
C TRP A 304 -7.93 19.20 14.24
N LYS A 305 -7.60 18.55 13.13
CA LYS A 305 -8.37 17.42 12.60
C LYS A 305 -7.71 16.12 13.05
N ILE A 306 -8.21 15.57 14.15
CA ILE A 306 -7.67 14.36 14.78
C ILE A 306 -8.72 13.26 14.72
N CYS A 307 -8.33 12.08 14.21
CA CYS A 307 -9.15 10.88 14.17
C CYS A 307 -8.40 9.73 14.87
N ASP A 308 -8.98 9.15 15.92
CA ASP A 308 -8.42 8.02 16.69
C ASP A 308 -6.94 8.19 17.06
N GLY A 309 -6.60 9.40 17.53
CA GLY A 309 -5.22 9.74 17.87
C GLY A 309 -4.30 10.01 16.69
N VAL A 310 -4.78 10.03 15.46
CA VAL A 310 -4.02 10.44 14.27
C VAL A 310 -4.31 11.89 13.95
N LEU A 311 -3.30 12.74 13.97
CA LEU A 311 -3.38 14.13 13.51
C LEU A 311 -3.27 14.14 11.98
N LEU A 312 -4.40 14.36 11.31
CA LEU A 312 -4.51 14.37 9.85
C LEU A 312 -4.21 15.75 9.26
N GLU A 313 -4.72 16.82 9.87
CA GLU A 313 -4.51 18.20 9.43
C GLU A 313 -4.49 19.15 10.60
N TYR A 314 -3.72 20.23 10.47
CA TYR A 314 -3.76 21.43 11.33
C TYR A 314 -3.88 22.68 10.47
N CYS A 315 -4.95 23.44 10.66
CA CYS A 315 -5.27 24.67 9.90
C CYS A 315 -5.44 25.88 10.82
N GLY A 316 -4.65 25.97 11.88
CA GLY A 316 -4.64 27.11 12.79
C GLY A 316 -3.60 28.17 12.39
N GLU A 317 -3.77 29.38 12.92
CA GLU A 317 -2.89 30.54 12.66
C GLU A 317 -1.82 30.73 13.75
N ALA A 318 -1.76 29.86 14.78
CA ALA A 318 -0.82 30.03 15.89
C ALA A 318 0.63 29.80 15.44
N SER A 319 1.52 30.72 15.82
CA SER A 319 2.96 30.61 15.55
C SER A 319 3.66 29.56 16.43
N GLU A 320 3.10 29.29 17.61
CA GLU A 320 3.57 28.24 18.52
C GLU A 320 2.45 27.24 18.74
N ILE A 321 2.68 25.99 18.40
CA ILE A 321 1.69 24.94 18.55
C ILE A 321 2.17 23.85 19.51
N VAL A 322 1.25 23.41 20.37
CA VAL A 322 1.43 22.26 21.25
C VAL A 322 0.47 21.19 20.75
N ILE A 323 1.01 20.12 20.21
CA ILE A 323 0.19 19.01 19.68
C ILE A 323 -0.56 18.36 20.86
N PRO A 324 -1.88 18.15 20.73
CA PRO A 324 -2.68 17.58 21.81
C PRO A 324 -2.17 16.21 22.29
N PRO A 325 -2.26 15.92 23.61
CA PRO A 325 -1.75 14.67 24.18
C PRO A 325 -2.51 13.42 23.74
N THR A 326 -3.65 13.59 23.09
CA THR A 326 -4.40 12.49 22.45
C THR A 326 -3.79 12.02 21.13
N VAL A 327 -2.81 12.77 20.58
CA VAL A 327 -2.17 12.42 19.29
C VAL A 327 -1.08 11.39 19.52
N ARG A 328 -1.25 10.22 18.88
CA ARG A 328 -0.26 9.12 18.84
C ARG A 328 0.56 9.13 17.55
N LEU A 329 -0.01 9.65 16.46
CA LEU A 329 0.55 9.62 15.11
C LEU A 329 0.28 10.96 14.40
N ILE A 330 1.25 11.45 13.66
CA ILE A 330 1.13 12.63 12.80
C ILE A 330 1.20 12.20 11.35
N ALA A 331 0.20 12.56 10.55
CA ALA A 331 0.18 12.29 9.12
C ALA A 331 1.22 13.17 8.39
N THR A 332 1.79 12.67 7.31
CA THR A 332 2.70 13.44 6.45
C THR A 332 1.97 14.67 5.90
N GLY A 333 2.63 15.84 5.93
CA GLY A 333 2.05 17.07 5.40
C GLY A 333 0.80 17.54 6.14
N PHE A 334 0.71 17.31 7.45
CA PHE A 334 -0.44 17.66 8.28
C PHE A 334 -0.74 19.16 8.37
N LEU A 335 0.19 20.03 7.99
CA LEU A 335 -0.04 21.48 7.94
C LEU A 335 -0.76 21.85 6.65
N CYS A 336 -1.93 22.48 6.76
CA CYS A 336 -2.56 23.06 5.57
C CYS A 336 -1.78 24.31 5.09
N SER A 337 -2.05 24.73 3.84
CA SER A 337 -1.30 25.77 3.13
C SER A 337 -1.20 27.10 3.90
N ASP A 338 -2.19 27.42 4.73
CA ASP A 338 -2.29 28.68 5.45
C ASP A 338 -1.71 28.60 6.88
N ALA A 339 -1.39 27.39 7.37
CA ALA A 339 -0.79 27.19 8.68
C ALA A 339 0.73 27.34 8.59
N ALA A 340 1.30 28.27 9.33
CA ALA A 340 2.72 28.56 9.32
C ALA A 340 3.31 28.61 10.76
N PRO A 341 3.24 27.50 11.54
CA PRO A 341 3.82 27.50 12.88
C PRO A 341 5.34 27.61 12.79
N VAL A 342 5.90 28.38 13.73
CA VAL A 342 7.35 28.57 13.91
C VAL A 342 7.91 27.59 14.94
N SER A 343 7.09 27.22 15.94
CA SER A 343 7.48 26.29 17.01
C SER A 343 6.45 25.19 17.20
N VAL A 344 6.91 23.95 17.29
CA VAL A 344 6.07 22.76 17.51
C VAL A 344 6.56 22.02 18.75
N THR A 345 5.63 21.74 19.68
CA THR A 345 5.88 20.86 20.83
C THR A 345 5.18 19.53 20.63
N LEU A 346 5.94 18.44 20.67
CA LEU A 346 5.42 17.07 20.55
C LEU A 346 4.79 16.62 21.88
N PRO A 347 3.68 15.84 21.83
CA PRO A 347 2.95 15.47 23.03
C PRO A 347 3.67 14.37 23.82
N TYR A 348 3.41 14.33 25.13
CA TYR A 348 3.76 13.19 25.94
C TYR A 348 2.85 12.00 25.59
N GLY A 349 3.46 10.81 25.44
CA GLY A 349 2.77 9.58 25.02
C GLY A 349 3.04 9.20 23.55
N MET A 350 3.51 10.15 22.72
CA MET A 350 4.02 9.81 21.39
C MET A 350 5.37 9.11 21.54
N ILE A 351 5.52 7.93 20.95
CA ILE A 351 6.77 7.13 21.02
C ILE A 351 7.62 7.37 19.79
N ARG A 352 7.00 7.57 18.63
CA ARG A 352 7.65 7.71 17.33
C ARG A 352 7.13 8.92 16.58
N VAL A 353 8.04 9.71 15.98
CA VAL A 353 7.69 10.63 14.89
C VAL A 353 7.68 9.80 13.60
N ALA A 354 6.53 9.73 12.94
CA ALA A 354 6.36 8.87 11.77
C ALA A 354 7.23 9.32 10.57
N ASP A 355 7.40 8.43 9.60
CA ASP A 355 8.11 8.71 8.37
C ASP A 355 7.45 9.90 7.65
N GLY A 356 8.25 10.89 7.24
CA GLY A 356 7.79 12.08 6.55
C GLY A 356 6.84 13.00 7.32
N ALA A 357 6.61 12.82 8.62
CA ALA A 357 5.60 13.56 9.39
C ALA A 357 5.70 15.09 9.23
N PHE A 358 6.90 15.66 9.23
CA PHE A 358 7.16 17.08 9.05
C PHE A 358 7.88 17.38 7.72
N GLN A 359 7.89 16.44 6.77
CA GLN A 359 8.57 16.63 5.50
C GLN A 359 8.08 17.89 4.79
N GLY A 360 9.02 18.77 4.37
CA GLY A 360 8.70 20.00 3.66
C GLY A 360 8.04 21.10 4.53
N CYS A 361 8.04 20.98 5.86
CA CYS A 361 7.53 22.03 6.74
C CYS A 361 8.53 23.19 6.83
N GLU A 362 8.52 24.07 5.83
CA GLU A 362 9.53 25.14 5.64
C GLU A 362 9.46 26.26 6.68
N THR A 363 8.36 26.40 7.44
CA THR A 363 8.16 27.48 8.41
C THR A 363 8.63 27.15 9.81
N ILE A 364 8.77 25.87 10.15
CA ILE A 364 9.14 25.41 11.49
C ILE A 364 10.60 25.72 11.76
N GLU A 365 10.87 26.56 12.77
CA GLU A 365 12.21 26.91 13.24
C GLU A 365 12.64 26.06 14.44
N ARG A 366 11.67 25.53 15.21
CA ARG A 366 11.93 24.87 16.48
C ARG A 366 10.99 23.68 16.68
N VAL A 367 11.57 22.54 17.07
CA VAL A 367 10.83 21.35 17.51
C VAL A 367 11.25 21.01 18.94
N ILE A 368 10.27 20.82 19.82
CA ILE A 368 10.46 20.43 21.22
C ILE A 368 9.96 19.00 21.35
N PHE A 369 10.87 18.07 21.63
CA PHE A 369 10.56 16.67 21.86
C PHE A 369 10.09 16.45 23.29
N SER A 370 9.20 15.46 23.48
CA SER A 370 8.88 14.96 24.82
C SER A 370 9.77 13.77 25.17
N ASP A 371 9.94 13.50 26.46
CA ASP A 371 10.75 12.36 26.97
C ASP A 371 10.17 10.99 26.57
N SER A 372 8.97 10.91 26.00
CA SER A 372 8.38 9.68 25.49
C SER A 372 8.82 9.34 24.08
N VAL A 373 9.31 10.31 23.28
CA VAL A 373 9.71 10.10 21.89
C VAL A 373 11.08 9.43 21.85
N THR A 374 11.12 8.20 21.38
CA THR A 374 12.36 7.40 21.28
C THR A 374 12.83 7.20 19.84
N GLU A 375 11.96 7.44 18.86
CA GLU A 375 12.26 7.20 17.45
C GLU A 375 11.85 8.39 16.58
N ILE A 376 12.75 8.78 15.67
CA ILE A 376 12.49 9.70 14.56
C ILE A 376 12.55 8.87 13.28
N GLY A 377 11.43 8.84 12.55
CA GLY A 377 11.28 8.05 11.32
C GLY A 377 12.08 8.57 10.12
N ASN A 378 12.02 7.82 9.02
CA ASN A 378 12.69 8.21 7.79
C ASN A 378 12.10 9.50 7.22
N ALA A 379 12.95 10.40 6.71
CA ALA A 379 12.55 11.68 6.15
C ALA A 379 11.62 12.52 7.05
N ALA A 380 11.55 12.24 8.37
CA ALA A 380 10.58 12.85 9.29
C ALA A 380 10.62 14.39 9.29
N PHE A 381 11.77 15.01 9.11
CA PHE A 381 11.98 16.47 9.01
C PHE A 381 12.74 16.82 7.73
N GLN A 382 12.67 15.96 6.68
CA GLN A 382 13.33 16.24 5.41
C GLN A 382 12.83 17.57 4.84
N ASP A 383 13.74 18.40 4.33
CA ASP A 383 13.47 19.71 3.73
C ASP A 383 12.76 20.72 4.66
N CYS A 384 12.88 20.58 5.99
CA CYS A 384 12.52 21.63 6.95
C CYS A 384 13.57 22.75 6.90
N THR A 385 13.54 23.56 5.84
CA THR A 385 14.61 24.51 5.51
C THR A 385 14.82 25.61 6.55
N SER A 386 13.81 25.97 7.34
CA SER A 386 13.90 26.95 8.43
C SER A 386 14.27 26.37 9.79
N LEU A 387 14.35 25.04 9.94
CA LEU A 387 14.60 24.38 11.22
C LEU A 387 15.98 24.73 11.77
N LYS A 388 16.01 25.40 12.94
CA LYS A 388 17.23 25.89 13.60
C LYS A 388 17.57 25.07 14.85
N ASN A 389 16.53 24.63 15.60
CA ASN A 389 16.70 24.08 16.94
C ASN A 389 15.88 22.79 17.15
N LEU A 390 16.56 21.77 17.61
CA LEU A 390 16.00 20.53 18.14
C LEU A 390 16.16 20.56 19.66
N VAL A 391 15.07 20.53 20.42
CA VAL A 391 15.08 20.72 21.87
C VAL A 391 14.58 19.44 22.56
N ASP A 392 15.26 19.05 23.64
CA ASP A 392 14.88 17.92 24.50
C ASP A 392 14.89 16.55 23.80
N MET A 393 15.88 16.30 22.93
CA MET A 393 16.06 15.01 22.24
C MET A 393 16.58 13.87 23.16
N ASN A 394 16.57 14.05 24.48
CA ASN A 394 17.28 13.19 25.43
C ASN A 394 16.87 11.71 25.42
N ALA A 395 15.64 11.39 25.01
CA ALA A 395 15.12 10.03 24.96
C ALA A 395 15.30 9.33 23.60
N ILE A 396 15.75 10.04 22.56
CA ILE A 396 15.86 9.51 21.20
C ILE A 396 16.89 8.38 21.13
N GLN A 397 16.47 7.23 20.64
CA GLN A 397 17.31 6.02 20.45
C GLN A 397 17.60 5.75 18.98
N THR A 398 16.68 6.15 18.08
CA THR A 398 16.81 5.90 16.64
C THR A 398 16.49 7.17 15.86
N ILE A 399 17.33 7.50 14.89
CA ILE A 399 17.10 8.52 13.85
C ILE A 399 17.13 7.78 12.51
N GLY A 400 16.05 7.90 11.72
CA GLY A 400 15.86 7.21 10.44
C GLY A 400 16.68 7.81 9.29
N ASP A 401 16.57 7.16 8.12
CA ASP A 401 17.23 7.59 6.90
C ASP A 401 16.66 8.94 6.42
N ASN A 402 17.52 9.85 5.96
CA ASN A 402 17.16 11.20 5.49
C ASN A 402 16.37 12.05 6.52
N ALA A 403 16.35 11.68 7.80
CA ALA A 403 15.44 12.26 8.80
C ALA A 403 15.50 13.79 8.89
N PHE A 404 16.66 14.41 8.70
CA PHE A 404 16.91 15.85 8.68
C PHE A 404 17.57 16.30 7.39
N GLU A 405 17.50 15.52 6.31
CA GLU A 405 18.07 15.93 5.02
C GLU A 405 17.49 17.27 4.59
N GLY A 406 18.34 18.19 4.09
CA GLY A 406 17.90 19.49 3.59
C GLY A 406 17.50 20.51 4.67
N CYS A 407 17.71 20.26 5.96
CA CYS A 407 17.52 21.24 7.03
C CYS A 407 18.62 22.31 6.99
N THR A 408 18.55 23.21 6.02
CA THR A 408 19.63 24.15 5.70
C THR A 408 19.89 25.21 6.76
N SER A 409 18.93 25.49 7.64
CA SER A 409 19.06 26.44 8.75
C SER A 409 19.51 25.81 10.09
N LEU A 410 19.66 24.48 10.14
CA LEU A 410 20.08 23.76 11.33
C LEU A 410 21.57 24.05 11.60
N VAL A 411 21.88 24.64 12.76
CA VAL A 411 23.25 25.14 13.06
C VAL A 411 24.01 24.19 13.98
N HIS A 412 23.36 23.71 15.03
CA HIS A 412 23.97 22.82 16.02
C HIS A 412 23.07 21.62 16.31
N VAL A 413 23.67 20.42 16.39
CA VAL A 413 22.98 19.19 16.77
C VAL A 413 23.72 18.56 17.95
N VAL A 414 22.98 18.23 19.01
CA VAL A 414 23.46 17.41 20.11
C VAL A 414 22.76 16.06 20.02
N LEU A 415 23.45 15.05 19.54
CA LEU A 415 22.96 13.68 19.54
C LEU A 415 22.99 13.13 20.96
N PRO A 416 21.87 12.55 21.46
CA PRO A 416 21.76 12.12 22.85
C PRO A 416 22.55 10.84 23.13
N ASP A 417 22.94 10.65 24.39
CA ASP A 417 23.66 9.42 24.81
C ASP A 417 22.80 8.15 24.74
N THR A 418 21.50 8.30 24.57
CA THR A 418 20.56 7.19 24.30
C THR A 418 20.58 6.68 22.87
N LEU A 419 21.15 7.46 21.93
CA LEU A 419 21.15 7.13 20.49
C LEU A 419 21.96 5.87 20.22
N THR A 420 21.30 4.88 19.61
CA THR A 420 21.91 3.59 19.22
C THR A 420 21.96 3.41 17.71
N LYS A 421 21.09 4.08 16.95
CA LYS A 421 21.01 3.99 15.50
C LYS A 421 20.85 5.36 14.85
N LEU A 422 21.73 5.63 13.89
CA LEU A 422 21.66 6.81 13.00
C LEU A 422 21.48 6.32 11.57
N GLY A 423 20.54 6.91 10.83
CA GLY A 423 20.18 6.50 9.47
C GLY A 423 21.11 7.04 8.39
N VAL A 424 21.03 6.42 7.21
CA VAL A 424 21.73 6.86 6.00
C VAL A 424 21.27 8.28 5.63
N ALA A 425 22.21 9.16 5.26
CA ALA A 425 21.93 10.53 4.86
C ALA A 425 21.12 11.37 5.88
N ALA A 426 21.10 10.98 7.18
CA ALA A 426 20.22 11.58 8.18
C ALA A 426 20.35 13.12 8.28
N PHE A 427 21.51 13.69 8.03
CA PHE A 427 21.78 15.14 8.01
C PHE A 427 22.36 15.60 6.67
N ARG A 428 22.11 14.85 5.60
CA ARG A 428 22.56 15.23 4.26
C ARG A 428 22.08 16.63 3.89
N SER A 429 22.92 17.43 3.25
CA SER A 429 22.59 18.77 2.77
C SER A 429 22.17 19.78 3.88
N CYS A 430 22.45 19.51 5.14
CA CYS A 430 22.33 20.49 6.22
C CYS A 430 23.44 21.55 6.07
N SER A 431 23.32 22.43 5.08
CA SER A 431 24.40 23.35 4.68
C SER A 431 24.76 24.38 5.74
N GLY A 432 23.83 24.67 6.69
CA GLY A 432 24.07 25.55 7.82
C GLY A 432 24.68 24.89 9.06
N LEU A 433 24.79 23.55 9.06
CA LEU A 433 25.25 22.78 10.22
C LEU A 433 26.72 23.01 10.47
N THR A 434 27.04 23.70 11.57
CA THR A 434 28.41 24.04 11.94
C THR A 434 29.02 23.08 12.95
N ALA A 435 28.20 22.47 13.84
CA ALA A 435 28.72 21.56 14.86
C ALA A 435 27.75 20.43 15.18
N VAL A 436 28.31 19.25 15.41
CA VAL A 436 27.61 18.07 15.90
C VAL A 436 28.32 17.53 17.14
N LYS A 437 27.59 17.35 18.23
CA LYS A 437 28.09 16.62 19.41
C LYS A 437 27.63 15.16 19.29
N PHE A 438 28.59 14.25 19.25
CA PHE A 438 28.35 12.81 19.17
C PHE A 438 28.23 12.18 20.56
N PRO A 439 27.35 11.18 20.75
CA PRO A 439 27.34 10.36 21.95
C PRO A 439 28.56 9.42 22.00
N ALA A 440 29.02 9.09 23.21
CA ALA A 440 30.19 8.25 23.37
C ALA A 440 30.00 6.81 22.91
N ASN A 441 28.77 6.33 22.87
CA ASN A 441 28.39 4.95 22.53
C ASN A 441 28.09 4.69 21.05
N LEU A 442 28.08 5.73 20.20
CA LEU A 442 27.84 5.56 18.76
C LEU A 442 29.02 4.83 18.12
N THR A 443 28.75 3.71 17.45
CA THR A 443 29.77 2.84 16.86
C THR A 443 29.93 3.02 15.35
N GLU A 444 28.93 3.64 14.68
CA GLU A 444 28.91 3.78 13.23
C GLU A 444 28.37 5.16 12.81
N LEU A 445 29.02 5.78 11.84
CA LEU A 445 28.47 6.85 11.03
C LEU A 445 28.07 6.26 9.66
N PRO A 446 26.80 6.24 9.32
CA PRO A 446 26.32 5.61 8.09
C PRO A 446 26.70 6.40 6.83
N GLU A 447 26.40 5.82 5.67
CA GLU A 447 26.63 6.42 4.37
C GLU A 447 25.97 7.79 4.28
N ALA A 448 26.71 8.77 3.69
CA ALA A 448 26.25 10.11 3.36
C ALA A 448 25.66 10.92 4.55
N VAL A 449 25.87 10.51 5.79
CA VAL A 449 25.18 11.08 6.97
C VAL A 449 25.31 12.60 7.08
N PHE A 450 26.48 13.19 6.72
CA PHE A 450 26.72 14.63 6.68
C PHE A 450 27.11 15.09 5.27
N HIS A 451 26.76 14.34 4.24
CA HIS A 451 27.08 14.70 2.86
C HIS A 451 26.58 16.12 2.52
N LYS A 452 27.45 16.98 1.99
CA LYS A 452 27.17 18.41 1.70
C LYS A 452 26.83 19.29 2.90
N CYS A 453 27.23 18.93 4.11
CA CYS A 453 27.21 19.85 5.24
C CYS A 453 28.41 20.82 5.11
N VAL A 454 28.30 21.78 4.19
CA VAL A 454 29.42 22.64 3.79
C VAL A 454 29.95 23.53 4.93
N ALA A 455 29.09 23.90 5.89
CA ALA A 455 29.47 24.70 7.06
C ALA A 455 30.06 23.87 8.20
N LEU A 456 30.02 22.53 8.10
CA LEU A 456 30.42 21.66 9.20
C LEU A 456 31.91 21.89 9.51
N SER A 457 32.10 22.52 10.64
CA SER A 457 33.42 22.73 11.26
C SER A 457 33.15 22.61 12.76
N THR A 458 34.03 22.11 13.52
CA THR A 458 33.90 22.17 14.98
C THR A 458 34.60 23.39 15.49
N GLU A 459 34.58 23.68 16.80
CA GLU A 459 35.36 24.78 17.37
C GLU A 459 36.78 24.74 16.83
N ASN A 460 37.22 25.77 16.14
CA ASN A 460 38.51 25.91 15.45
C ASN A 460 38.72 24.95 14.23
N GLY A 461 37.66 24.51 13.55
CA GLY A 461 37.80 23.67 12.37
C GLY A 461 38.17 22.19 12.65
N SER A 462 38.05 21.75 13.88
CA SER A 462 38.45 20.42 14.35
C SER A 462 37.28 19.59 14.85
N MET A 463 37.13 18.35 14.40
CA MET A 463 36.20 17.36 14.95
C MET A 463 37.00 16.27 15.68
N ASP A 464 36.91 16.25 17.00
CA ASP A 464 37.61 15.28 17.85
C ASP A 464 36.66 14.17 18.31
N LEU A 465 36.80 12.99 17.73
CA LEU A 465 36.07 11.77 18.06
C LEU A 465 36.90 10.80 18.92
N SER A 466 38.08 11.21 19.41
CA SER A 466 39.02 10.33 20.11
C SER A 466 38.42 9.63 21.34
N ASN A 467 37.41 10.23 21.96
CA ASN A 467 36.72 9.70 23.14
C ASN A 467 35.41 8.96 22.80
N SER A 468 35.09 8.74 21.53
CA SER A 468 33.90 7.98 21.10
C SER A 468 34.20 6.47 20.93
N SER A 469 33.14 5.67 20.81
CA SER A 469 33.22 4.25 20.48
C SER A 469 33.16 3.98 18.97
N LEU A 470 33.36 5.01 18.14
CA LEU A 470 33.21 4.92 16.70
C LEU A 470 34.19 3.94 16.08
N GLN A 471 33.67 2.98 15.32
CA GLN A 471 34.42 1.93 14.64
C GLN A 471 34.34 2.03 13.12
N ILE A 472 33.23 2.51 12.59
CA ILE A 472 32.93 2.48 11.16
C ILE A 472 32.48 3.87 10.67
N VAL A 473 33.00 4.30 9.52
CA VAL A 473 32.51 5.45 8.75
C VAL A 473 32.15 5.00 7.35
N GLY A 474 30.88 5.20 6.98
CA GLY A 474 30.30 4.86 5.70
C GLY A 474 30.79 5.72 4.54
N GLY A 475 30.45 5.31 3.31
CA GLY A 475 30.78 6.06 2.11
C GLY A 475 30.16 7.46 2.11
N ASP A 476 30.86 8.44 1.56
CA ASP A 476 30.41 9.83 1.48
C ASP A 476 29.97 10.48 2.81
N ALA A 477 30.25 9.87 3.96
CA ALA A 477 29.77 10.34 5.26
C ALA A 477 30.08 11.83 5.52
N PHE A 478 31.25 12.31 5.08
CA PHE A 478 31.70 13.71 5.14
C PHE A 478 31.95 14.28 3.73
N GLY A 479 31.37 13.66 2.69
CA GLY A 479 31.50 14.11 1.32
C GLY A 479 30.96 15.53 1.14
N GLY A 480 31.75 16.47 0.60
CA GLY A 480 31.36 17.87 0.45
C GLY A 480 31.33 18.71 1.74
N CYS A 481 31.88 18.22 2.88
CA CYS A 481 32.11 19.01 4.07
C CYS A 481 33.36 19.89 3.90
N GLU A 482 33.19 21.04 3.26
CA GLU A 482 34.32 21.85 2.80
C GLU A 482 35.09 22.55 3.94
N ASN A 483 34.43 22.85 5.08
CA ASN A 483 35.02 23.53 6.23
C ASN A 483 35.60 22.60 7.32
N LEU A 484 35.57 21.28 7.10
CA LEU A 484 36.10 20.31 8.05
C LEU A 484 37.61 20.15 7.82
N ASP A 485 38.44 20.87 8.59
CA ASP A 485 39.90 20.92 8.41
C ASP A 485 40.62 19.81 9.18
N ASN A 486 40.15 19.46 10.38
CA ASN A 486 40.82 18.45 11.22
C ASN A 486 39.81 17.44 11.75
N LEU A 487 40.17 16.17 11.69
CA LEU A 487 39.35 15.06 12.21
C LEU A 487 40.24 14.07 12.97
N THR A 488 39.82 13.72 14.18
CA THR A 488 40.53 12.73 15.00
C THR A 488 39.62 11.54 15.29
N PHE A 489 40.03 10.35 14.81
CA PHE A 489 39.34 9.09 15.08
C PHE A 489 39.83 8.41 16.36
N PRO A 490 38.96 7.68 17.06
CA PRO A 490 39.31 6.98 18.29
C PRO A 490 40.24 5.79 18.04
N ALA A 491 40.84 5.28 19.12
CA ALA A 491 41.73 4.13 19.02
C ALA A 491 41.03 2.83 18.60
N CYS A 492 39.72 2.72 18.82
CA CYS A 492 38.90 1.56 18.41
C CYS A 492 38.43 1.63 16.94
N PHE A 493 38.75 2.69 16.20
CA PHE A 493 38.34 2.88 14.80
C PHE A 493 38.93 1.81 13.89
N THR A 494 38.09 1.16 13.08
CA THR A 494 38.48 0.00 12.26
C THR A 494 38.28 0.18 10.77
N THR A 495 37.21 0.85 10.34
CA THR A 495 36.82 0.85 8.93
C THR A 495 36.44 2.24 8.41
N LEU A 496 37.09 2.65 7.36
CA LEU A 496 36.74 3.83 6.57
C LEU A 496 36.31 3.36 5.17
N SER A 497 35.10 3.75 4.75
CA SER A 497 34.59 3.42 3.41
C SER A 497 35.13 4.38 2.35
N ALA A 498 35.02 3.97 1.07
CA ALA A 498 35.40 4.80 -0.06
C ALA A 498 34.61 6.12 -0.10
N ASN A 499 35.21 7.17 -0.66
CA ASN A 499 34.63 8.52 -0.80
C ASN A 499 34.18 9.21 0.49
N ALA A 500 34.51 8.67 1.68
CA ALA A 500 34.07 9.24 2.96
C ALA A 500 34.37 10.74 3.11
N PHE A 501 35.39 11.25 2.41
CA PHE A 501 35.85 12.65 2.45
C PHE A 501 35.88 13.33 1.08
N TYR A 502 35.15 12.87 0.10
CA TYR A 502 35.14 13.50 -1.21
C TYR A 502 34.82 15.00 -1.10
N ALA A 503 35.75 15.87 -1.51
CA ALA A 503 35.58 17.32 -1.54
C ALA A 503 35.99 17.89 -2.91
N ARG A 504 35.27 18.93 -3.36
CA ARG A 504 35.53 19.60 -4.65
C ARG A 504 36.69 20.62 -4.58
N GLU A 505 36.94 21.17 -3.40
CA GLU A 505 37.97 22.18 -3.19
C GLU A 505 39.17 21.58 -2.46
N HIS A 506 40.36 21.96 -2.93
CA HIS A 506 41.65 21.60 -2.34
C HIS A 506 41.89 22.47 -1.11
N ARG A 507 41.68 21.91 0.06
CA ARG A 507 42.00 22.53 1.34
C ARG A 507 42.88 21.60 2.14
N GLN A 508 43.96 22.11 2.76
CA GLN A 508 44.80 21.31 3.64
C GLN A 508 43.95 20.77 4.83
N ARG A 509 43.89 19.48 4.92
CA ARG A 509 43.09 18.78 5.94
C ARG A 509 43.99 17.84 6.74
N THR A 510 43.75 17.70 8.03
CA THR A 510 44.48 16.75 8.85
C THR A 510 43.54 15.68 9.36
N VAL A 511 43.83 14.41 9.07
CA VAL A 511 43.08 13.27 9.57
C VAL A 511 43.96 12.43 10.48
N THR A 512 43.59 12.33 11.75
CA THR A 512 44.34 11.65 12.81
C THR A 512 43.70 10.32 13.17
N PHE A 513 44.44 9.25 13.11
CA PHE A 513 44.05 7.91 13.59
C PHE A 513 44.80 7.61 14.91
N SER A 514 44.07 7.59 16.03
CA SER A 514 44.67 7.34 17.33
C SER A 514 45.07 5.88 17.54
N GLY A 515 44.49 4.93 16.79
CA GLY A 515 44.75 3.51 16.85
C GLY A 515 45.43 2.96 15.59
N ASN A 516 45.83 1.65 15.65
CA ASN A 516 46.48 0.92 14.57
C ASN A 516 45.56 -0.06 13.84
N ALA A 517 44.29 -0.16 14.22
CA ALA A 517 43.35 -1.16 13.70
C ALA A 517 42.63 -0.75 12.42
N CYS A 518 42.77 0.49 11.99
CA CYS A 518 42.00 1.06 10.85
C CYS A 518 42.35 0.36 9.53
N MET A 519 41.39 -0.23 8.87
CA MET A 519 41.47 -0.67 7.48
C MET A 519 41.07 0.47 6.56
N LEU A 520 42.00 0.95 5.72
CA LEU A 520 41.74 1.91 4.67
C LEU A 520 41.53 1.16 3.34
N PRO A 521 40.52 1.52 2.56
CA PRO A 521 40.31 0.94 1.21
C PRO A 521 41.54 1.12 0.34
N ASP A 522 41.84 0.12 -0.49
CA ASP A 522 42.97 0.17 -1.41
C ASP A 522 42.63 0.93 -2.70
N GLU A 523 42.16 2.16 -2.54
CA GLU A 523 41.73 3.05 -3.61
C GLU A 523 42.38 4.42 -3.48
N ALA A 524 42.76 5.02 -4.63
CA ALA A 524 43.21 6.41 -4.68
C ALA A 524 42.03 7.39 -4.52
N GLY A 525 42.26 8.53 -3.85
CA GLY A 525 41.26 9.62 -3.79
C GLY A 525 40.27 9.54 -2.62
N ILE A 526 40.43 8.64 -1.66
CA ILE A 526 39.65 8.65 -0.41
C ILE A 526 39.87 9.96 0.33
N PHE A 527 41.10 10.43 0.35
CA PHE A 527 41.48 11.72 0.91
C PHE A 527 41.90 12.67 -0.23
N PRO A 528 41.51 13.95 -0.15
CA PRO A 528 42.08 15.00 -1.03
C PRO A 528 43.61 15.01 -0.99
N GLN A 529 44.26 15.39 -2.09
CA GLN A 529 45.74 15.34 -2.22
C GLN A 529 46.50 16.19 -1.19
N ASP A 530 45.87 17.24 -0.67
CA ASP A 530 46.50 18.13 0.34
C ASP A 530 46.21 17.62 1.79
N THR A 531 45.75 16.38 1.95
CA THR A 531 45.46 15.80 3.27
C THR A 531 46.74 15.34 3.94
N VAL A 532 46.93 15.75 5.21
CA VAL A 532 47.96 15.23 6.09
C VAL A 532 47.36 14.09 6.92
N LEU A 533 47.89 12.89 6.78
CA LEU A 533 47.50 11.76 7.62
C LEU A 533 48.39 11.70 8.84
N ARG A 534 47.80 11.55 10.03
CA ARG A 534 48.50 11.37 11.29
C ARG A 534 48.16 10.01 11.92
N GLY A 535 49.16 9.30 12.41
CA GLY A 535 48.93 8.00 13.02
C GLY A 535 50.19 7.44 13.66
N GLN A 536 50.12 6.23 14.22
CA GLN A 536 51.29 5.55 14.74
C GLN A 536 52.24 5.14 13.60
N LYS A 537 53.54 5.02 13.91
CA LYS A 537 54.51 4.49 12.94
C LYS A 537 54.12 3.08 12.52
N ASN A 538 54.30 2.74 11.27
CA ASN A 538 53.96 1.46 10.64
C ASN A 538 52.45 1.12 10.70
N SER A 539 51.59 2.13 10.85
CA SER A 539 50.14 1.99 10.79
C SER A 539 49.61 1.84 9.37
N PRO A 540 48.39 1.35 9.16
CA PRO A 540 47.72 1.40 7.86
C PRO A 540 47.63 2.82 7.30
N ALA A 541 47.49 3.84 8.14
CA ALA A 541 47.48 5.24 7.69
C ALA A 541 48.81 5.67 7.05
N GLN A 542 49.95 5.24 7.62
CA GLN A 542 51.25 5.46 7.00
C GLN A 542 51.39 4.73 5.67
N THR A 543 51.01 3.45 5.63
CA THR A 543 51.06 2.63 4.41
C THR A 543 50.22 3.25 3.29
N TYR A 544 49.03 3.75 3.62
CA TYR A 544 48.16 4.42 2.69
C TYR A 544 48.78 5.74 2.18
N ALA A 545 49.30 6.58 3.07
CA ALA A 545 49.94 7.85 2.72
C ALA A 545 51.15 7.63 1.78
N GLU A 546 52.01 6.67 2.08
CA GLU A 546 53.16 6.32 1.24
C GLU A 546 52.72 5.83 -0.13
N LYS A 547 51.71 4.97 -0.22
CA LYS A 547 51.20 4.41 -1.46
C LYS A 547 50.61 5.47 -2.40
N TYR A 548 49.83 6.41 -1.82
CA TYR A 548 49.09 7.42 -2.59
C TYR A 548 49.72 8.83 -2.56
N SER A 549 50.99 8.92 -2.08
CA SER A 549 51.78 10.16 -2.08
C SER A 549 51.16 11.31 -1.26
N LEU A 550 50.54 10.99 -0.13
CA LEU A 550 50.04 11.96 0.84
C LEU A 550 51.10 12.23 1.92
N GLU A 551 51.04 13.41 2.57
CA GLU A 551 51.89 13.74 3.70
C GLU A 551 51.49 12.86 4.91
N PHE A 552 52.47 12.27 5.60
CA PHE A 552 52.28 11.50 6.83
C PHE A 552 53.07 12.11 8.00
N GLN A 553 52.42 12.29 9.13
CA GLN A 553 53.04 12.72 10.39
C GLN A 553 52.83 11.67 11.48
N ALA A 554 53.93 11.12 11.98
CA ALA A 554 53.86 10.14 13.07
C ALA A 554 53.43 10.80 14.40
N LEU A 555 52.51 10.15 15.09
CA LEU A 555 52.18 10.51 16.47
C LEU A 555 53.40 10.21 17.41
N PRO A 556 53.58 10.99 18.50
CA PRO A 556 54.63 10.71 19.48
C PRO A 556 54.43 9.30 20.04
N ASP A 557 55.52 8.55 20.21
CA ASP A 557 55.47 7.25 20.87
C ASP A 557 54.90 7.44 22.31
N GLU A 558 53.79 6.77 22.62
CA GLU A 558 53.24 6.79 23.97
C GLU A 558 54.28 6.12 24.92
N THR A 559 54.95 6.92 25.72
CA THR A 559 55.66 6.40 26.87
C THR A 559 54.65 5.80 27.84
N PRO A 560 54.81 4.52 28.30
CA PRO A 560 53.84 3.91 29.19
C PRO A 560 53.66 4.79 30.43
N ALA A 561 52.43 5.31 30.59
CA ALA A 561 52.07 6.16 31.72
C ALA A 561 52.32 5.39 33.01
N SER A 562 53.29 5.91 33.78
CA SER A 562 53.50 5.51 35.17
C SER A 562 52.20 5.75 35.95
N THR A 563 51.64 4.66 36.48
CA THR A 563 50.45 4.70 37.33
C THR A 563 50.73 5.54 38.60
N THR A 564 50.52 6.83 38.49
CA THR A 564 50.46 7.70 39.65
C THR A 564 49.01 7.93 39.98
N THR A 565 48.53 7.27 41.04
CA THR A 565 47.19 7.50 41.61
C THR A 565 47.10 8.97 42.10
N ALA A 566 46.59 9.84 41.26
CA ALA A 566 46.25 11.19 41.65
C ALA A 566 44.86 11.16 42.34
N LYS A 567 44.87 11.43 43.63
CA LYS A 567 43.65 11.78 44.38
C LYS A 567 43.10 13.10 43.83
N THR A 568 42.05 13.01 43.03
CA THR A 568 41.34 14.19 42.59
C THR A 568 40.41 14.68 43.71
N THR A 569 40.77 15.81 44.29
CA THR A 569 39.90 16.54 45.23
C THR A 569 38.92 17.36 44.38
N THR A 570 37.69 16.90 44.28
CA THR A 570 36.62 17.62 43.56
C THR A 570 36.15 18.80 44.43
N THR A 571 36.43 20.00 44.00
CA THR A 571 35.83 21.23 44.56
C THR A 571 34.54 21.48 43.86
N ILE A 572 33.42 21.23 44.54
CA ILE A 572 32.07 21.53 44.05
C ILE A 572 31.85 23.03 44.21
N VAL A 573 31.66 23.74 43.13
CA VAL A 573 31.15 25.13 43.14
C VAL A 573 29.64 25.05 42.97
N GLU A 574 28.90 25.21 44.04
CA GLU A 574 27.44 25.33 44.02
C GLU A 574 27.03 26.70 43.48
N HIS A 575 26.33 26.72 42.34
CA HIS A 575 25.52 27.85 41.94
C HIS A 575 24.06 27.63 42.42
N THR A 576 23.72 28.32 43.51
CA THR A 576 22.36 28.37 44.07
C THR A 576 21.47 29.27 43.25
N THR A 577 20.42 28.70 42.64
CA THR A 577 19.20 29.42 42.29
C THR A 577 18.05 28.96 43.19
N LYS A 578 17.55 29.89 43.97
CA LYS A 578 16.44 29.70 44.91
C LYS A 578 15.13 29.41 44.16
N ARG A 579 14.47 28.34 44.52
CA ARG A 579 13.01 28.19 44.34
C ARG A 579 12.39 27.61 45.61
N SER A 580 11.39 28.34 46.08
CA SER A 580 10.60 28.15 47.30
C SER A 580 9.91 26.79 47.32
N THR A 581 10.05 26.03 48.42
CA THR A 581 9.31 24.82 48.69
C THR A 581 8.55 24.91 49.99
N SER A 582 7.26 24.58 49.94
CA SER A 582 6.46 24.30 51.15
C SER A 582 6.67 22.84 51.56
N LYS A 583 6.92 22.67 52.89
CA LYS A 583 7.14 21.40 53.58
C LYS A 583 5.83 20.60 53.72
N ILE A 584 5.92 19.31 53.54
CA ILE A 584 5.14 18.33 54.33
C ILE A 584 6.15 17.27 54.84
N VAL A 585 6.14 17.09 56.16
CA VAL A 585 6.94 16.11 56.90
C VAL A 585 6.10 14.88 57.13
N THR A 586 6.62 13.68 56.83
CA THR A 586 6.28 12.47 57.59
C THR A 586 7.47 11.52 57.60
N THR A 587 7.87 11.21 58.81
CA THR A 587 8.87 10.18 59.22
C THR A 587 8.30 8.79 59.07
N THR A 588 9.07 7.80 58.66
CA THR A 588 9.21 6.51 59.37
C THR A 588 10.34 5.63 58.80
N GLU A 589 10.99 5.05 59.69
CA GLU A 589 12.13 4.16 59.84
C GLU A 589 12.46 3.08 58.83
N ALA A 590 13.77 2.84 58.79
CA ALA A 590 14.46 1.77 58.09
C ALA A 590 14.23 0.38 58.71
N THR A 591 14.14 -0.64 57.93
CA THR A 591 14.59 -1.99 58.26
C THR A 591 15.09 -2.72 57.01
N THR A 592 16.38 -3.04 57.04
CA THR A 592 17.13 -3.94 56.19
C THR A 592 16.63 -5.36 56.31
N LYS A 593 16.38 -6.05 55.18
CA LYS A 593 16.52 -7.51 55.07
C LYS A 593 16.92 -7.93 53.65
N THR A 594 18.13 -8.40 53.54
CA THR A 594 18.70 -9.19 52.46
C THR A 594 18.09 -10.58 52.41
N THR A 595 17.68 -11.07 51.23
CA THR A 595 17.71 -12.49 50.83
C THR A 595 17.47 -12.66 49.33
N PRO A 596 17.73 -13.81 48.70
CA PRO A 596 18.77 -13.89 47.66
C PRO A 596 18.15 -14.10 46.25
N VAL A 597 19.02 -13.86 45.25
CA VAL A 597 18.80 -14.10 43.80
C VAL A 597 18.39 -15.55 43.55
N THR A 598 17.23 -15.77 42.94
CA THR A 598 16.87 -17.05 42.33
C THR A 598 16.84 -16.87 40.82
N THR A 599 17.78 -17.47 40.16
CA THR A 599 17.84 -17.67 38.71
C THR A 599 16.68 -18.54 38.27
N VAL A 600 15.83 -18.03 37.40
CA VAL A 600 14.79 -18.79 36.69
C VAL A 600 15.33 -19.15 35.31
N THR A 601 15.62 -20.44 35.15
CA THR A 601 15.93 -21.10 33.88
C THR A 601 14.67 -21.28 33.06
N LEU A 602 14.68 -20.86 31.81
CA LEU A 602 13.64 -21.13 30.81
C LEU A 602 13.72 -22.62 30.36
N PRO A 603 12.58 -23.30 30.17
CA PRO A 603 12.59 -24.67 29.63
C PRO A 603 12.72 -24.70 28.11
N PRO A 604 13.18 -25.82 27.53
CA PRO A 604 13.62 -25.94 26.15
C PRO A 604 12.46 -26.15 25.16
N TYR A 605 12.75 -25.79 23.92
CA TYR A 605 11.99 -25.96 22.68
C TYR A 605 11.16 -27.24 22.58
N ILE A 606 9.87 -27.09 22.20
CA ILE A 606 9.02 -28.18 21.73
C ILE A 606 9.14 -28.24 20.21
N THR A 607 9.73 -29.31 19.73
CA THR A 607 9.74 -29.73 18.33
C THR A 607 8.38 -30.29 17.92
N VAL A 608 7.78 -29.79 16.85
CA VAL A 608 6.59 -30.33 16.21
C VAL A 608 6.98 -31.47 15.28
N PRO A 609 6.35 -32.66 15.33
CA PRO A 609 6.64 -33.73 14.39
C PRO A 609 5.86 -33.54 13.09
N THR A 610 6.58 -33.55 11.99
CA THR A 610 6.08 -33.77 10.63
C THR A 610 5.71 -35.25 10.44
N THR A 611 4.42 -35.56 10.33
CA THR A 611 3.95 -36.76 9.60
C THR A 611 2.53 -36.52 9.10
N LEU A 612 2.40 -36.48 7.79
CA LEU A 612 1.13 -36.60 7.05
C LEU A 612 0.61 -38.04 7.15
N PRO A 613 -0.69 -38.25 7.26
CA PRO A 613 -1.31 -39.48 6.82
C PRO A 613 -1.94 -39.32 5.42
N THR A 614 -1.47 -40.12 4.53
CA THR A 614 -2.12 -40.50 3.28
C THR A 614 -3.44 -41.20 3.57
N THR A 615 -4.55 -40.74 2.99
CA THR A 615 -5.76 -41.54 2.83
C THR A 615 -6.27 -41.47 1.38
N THR A 616 -6.55 -42.64 0.93
CA THR A 616 -6.97 -43.12 -0.35
C THR A 616 -8.30 -42.58 -0.85
N THR A 617 -8.32 -42.34 -2.14
CA THR A 617 -9.45 -42.09 -3.05
C THR A 617 -10.62 -43.05 -2.90
N GLU A 618 -11.84 -42.53 -2.84
CA GLU A 618 -13.02 -43.14 -3.44
C GLU A 618 -13.80 -42.10 -4.23
N SER A 619 -14.00 -42.45 -5.51
CA SER A 619 -14.76 -41.72 -6.52
C SER A 619 -16.26 -41.99 -6.34
N SER A 620 -17.07 -40.93 -6.30
CA SER A 620 -18.49 -41.04 -6.62
C SER A 620 -18.87 -39.97 -7.64
N THR A 621 -19.10 -40.42 -8.86
CA THR A 621 -19.68 -39.70 -9.98
C THR A 621 -21.15 -39.41 -9.71
N THR A 622 -21.56 -38.17 -9.75
CA THR A 622 -22.97 -37.78 -9.89
C THR A 622 -23.12 -36.96 -11.18
N GLU A 623 -23.88 -37.55 -12.10
CA GLU A 623 -24.28 -36.95 -13.37
C GLU A 623 -25.23 -35.76 -13.14
N TRP A 624 -24.94 -34.61 -13.73
CA TRP A 624 -25.89 -33.49 -13.84
C TRP A 624 -26.63 -33.59 -15.18
N LYS A 625 -27.96 -33.76 -15.09
CA LYS A 625 -28.86 -33.67 -16.24
C LYS A 625 -29.17 -32.22 -16.57
N THR A 626 -28.87 -31.81 -17.76
CA THR A 626 -29.30 -30.57 -18.43
C THR A 626 -30.83 -30.55 -18.61
N ILE A 627 -31.47 -29.44 -18.22
CA ILE A 627 -32.87 -29.15 -18.55
C ILE A 627 -32.88 -27.96 -19.53
N PRO A 628 -33.67 -28.03 -20.61
CA PRO A 628 -33.67 -27.00 -21.66
C PRO A 628 -34.58 -25.82 -21.36
N ILE A 629 -34.14 -24.63 -21.83
CA ILE A 629 -34.83 -23.33 -21.74
C ILE A 629 -35.97 -23.29 -22.80
N PRO A 630 -37.19 -22.86 -22.44
CA PRO A 630 -38.21 -22.51 -23.43
C PRO A 630 -38.14 -21.02 -23.80
N THR A 631 -38.19 -20.75 -25.08
CA THR A 631 -38.33 -19.45 -25.74
C THR A 631 -39.74 -19.00 -25.91
N GLY A 632 -40.00 -17.64 -25.76
CA GLY A 632 -41.08 -16.90 -26.40
C GLY A 632 -42.28 -16.63 -25.49
N THR A 633 -42.96 -15.55 -25.47
CA THR A 633 -43.36 -14.58 -26.51
C THR A 633 -43.97 -13.37 -25.81
N THR A 634 -43.85 -12.22 -26.45
CA THR A 634 -44.47 -10.91 -26.22
C THR A 634 -46.00 -10.89 -26.06
N ALA A 635 -46.54 -10.04 -25.18
CA ALA A 635 -47.85 -9.37 -25.40
C ALA A 635 -47.95 -8.08 -24.62
N GLU A 636 -48.30 -7.04 -25.36
CA GLU A 636 -48.74 -5.69 -24.93
C GLU A 636 -50.13 -5.75 -24.31
N ALA A 637 -50.45 -4.76 -23.44
CA ALA A 637 -51.68 -3.96 -23.39
C ALA A 637 -51.78 -3.27 -22.02
N SER A 638 -51.85 -2.03 -21.92
CA SER A 638 -52.88 -1.05 -22.21
C SER A 638 -53.45 -0.44 -20.91
N ALA A 639 -53.31 0.85 -20.84
CA ALA A 639 -53.80 1.74 -19.79
C ALA A 639 -55.32 1.70 -19.59
N ASN A 640 -55.78 1.96 -18.36
CA ASN A 640 -56.99 2.77 -18.14
C ASN A 640 -57.02 3.45 -16.76
N THR A 641 -57.15 4.77 -16.83
CA THR A 641 -57.46 5.72 -15.79
C THR A 641 -58.90 5.60 -15.31
N THR A 642 -59.15 5.77 -14.01
CA THR A 642 -60.34 6.49 -13.50
C THR A 642 -60.08 7.04 -12.10
N THR A 643 -60.23 8.35 -12.00
CA THR A 643 -60.31 9.18 -10.80
C THR A 643 -61.70 9.04 -10.16
N GLU A 644 -61.77 8.91 -8.83
CA GLU A 644 -62.87 9.41 -8.03
C GLU A 644 -62.43 9.94 -6.67
N ASN A 645 -62.70 11.24 -6.47
CA ASN A 645 -62.63 11.96 -5.20
C ASN A 645 -63.80 11.58 -4.29
N VAL A 646 -63.53 11.19 -3.05
CA VAL A 646 -64.53 11.34 -1.97
C VAL A 646 -63.81 11.87 -0.73
N THR A 647 -64.19 13.10 -0.36
CA THR A 647 -63.83 13.75 0.91
C THR A 647 -64.77 13.24 2.02
N THR A 648 -64.25 12.64 3.04
CA THR A 648 -64.98 12.51 4.33
C THR A 648 -64.01 12.69 5.47
N THR A 649 -64.14 13.78 6.18
CA THR A 649 -63.55 14.09 7.47
C THR A 649 -64.16 13.19 8.56
N THR A 650 -63.36 12.35 9.16
CA THR A 650 -63.69 11.73 10.42
C THR A 650 -62.45 11.75 11.32
N THR A 651 -62.59 12.45 12.43
CA THR A 651 -61.64 12.45 13.55
C THR A 651 -61.55 11.06 14.16
N VAL A 652 -60.41 10.44 14.09
CA VAL A 652 -60.16 9.15 14.77
C VAL A 652 -59.03 9.34 15.79
N SER A 653 -59.33 8.92 16.98
CA SER A 653 -58.49 8.73 18.14
C SER A 653 -57.20 7.98 17.79
N THR A 654 -56.05 8.57 18.14
CA THR A 654 -54.72 7.96 17.94
C THR A 654 -54.44 6.96 19.06
N ALA A 655 -54.75 5.68 18.85
CA ALA A 655 -53.95 4.61 19.36
C ALA A 655 -52.92 4.22 18.29
N PRO A 656 -51.65 3.97 18.64
CA PRO A 656 -50.67 3.57 17.61
C PRO A 656 -51.07 2.18 17.09
N VAL A 657 -51.27 2.12 15.79
CA VAL A 657 -51.41 0.84 15.06
C VAL A 657 -50.05 0.14 15.18
N PRO A 658 -49.97 -1.13 15.61
CA PRO A 658 -48.72 -1.85 15.61
C PRO A 658 -48.19 -1.92 14.16
N VAL A 659 -47.05 -1.31 13.93
CA VAL A 659 -46.32 -1.42 12.67
C VAL A 659 -45.85 -2.88 12.60
N ARG A 660 -46.38 -3.67 11.68
CA ARG A 660 -45.86 -5.01 11.38
C ARG A 660 -44.53 -4.83 10.67
N TYR A 661 -43.48 -5.24 11.33
CA TYR A 661 -42.16 -5.37 10.71
C TYR A 661 -42.14 -6.64 9.85
N ILE A 662 -41.50 -6.56 8.68
CA ILE A 662 -41.22 -7.72 7.85
C ILE A 662 -39.83 -8.21 8.30
N LYS A 663 -39.71 -9.44 8.75
CA LYS A 663 -38.40 -10.02 9.07
C LYS A 663 -37.53 -10.05 7.84
N GLY A 664 -36.28 -9.58 7.97
CA GLY A 664 -35.34 -9.46 6.88
C GLY A 664 -35.41 -8.15 6.06
N ASP A 665 -36.44 -7.33 6.24
CA ASP A 665 -36.54 -5.97 5.64
C ASP A 665 -35.95 -4.95 6.64
N VAL A 666 -34.62 -4.83 6.61
CA VAL A 666 -33.85 -4.03 7.57
C VAL A 666 -33.88 -2.54 7.24
N ASP A 667 -33.96 -2.18 5.96
CA ASP A 667 -33.97 -0.79 5.50
C ASP A 667 -35.38 -0.19 5.37
N ARG A 668 -36.44 -0.97 5.66
CA ARG A 668 -37.85 -0.59 5.63
C ARG A 668 -38.38 -0.15 4.29
N ASN A 669 -37.85 -0.69 3.22
CA ASN A 669 -38.35 -0.38 1.87
C ASN A 669 -39.55 -1.27 1.46
N ALA A 670 -40.02 -2.15 2.35
CA ALA A 670 -41.07 -3.14 2.17
C ALA A 670 -40.74 -4.24 1.15
N SER A 671 -39.47 -4.46 0.90
CA SER A 671 -38.96 -5.60 0.13
C SER A 671 -37.78 -6.24 0.89
N ILE A 672 -37.57 -7.54 0.67
CA ILE A 672 -36.37 -8.23 1.15
C ILE A 672 -35.43 -8.42 -0.02
N ASP A 673 -34.31 -7.74 -0.01
CA ASP A 673 -33.36 -7.73 -1.13
C ASP A 673 -31.89 -7.78 -0.69
N SER A 674 -30.99 -7.51 -1.65
CA SER A 674 -29.55 -7.56 -1.37
C SER A 674 -29.05 -6.48 -0.39
N THR A 675 -29.83 -5.42 -0.18
CA THR A 675 -29.50 -4.36 0.79
C THR A 675 -29.69 -4.87 2.21
N ASP A 676 -30.80 -5.59 2.45
CA ASP A 676 -31.08 -6.23 3.73
C ASP A 676 -30.05 -7.30 4.06
N LEU A 677 -29.72 -8.14 3.08
CA LEU A 677 -28.64 -9.12 3.21
C LEU A 677 -27.34 -8.47 3.64
N PHE A 678 -26.98 -7.35 3.01
CA PHE A 678 -25.77 -6.61 3.37
C PHE A 678 -25.82 -6.09 4.81
N LEU A 679 -26.95 -5.51 5.23
CA LEU A 679 -27.10 -4.97 6.59
C LEU A 679 -26.96 -6.05 7.66
N ILE A 680 -27.53 -7.24 7.43
CA ILE A 680 -27.42 -8.38 8.34
C ILE A 680 -26.00 -8.93 8.37
N LEU A 681 -25.33 -9.11 7.22
CA LEU A 681 -23.92 -9.52 7.15
C LEU A 681 -22.99 -8.52 7.85
N TYR A 682 -23.25 -7.24 7.66
CA TYR A 682 -22.49 -6.18 8.30
C TYR A 682 -22.65 -6.21 9.82
N ALA A 683 -23.88 -6.35 10.32
CA ALA A 683 -24.17 -6.46 11.74
C ALA A 683 -23.50 -7.70 12.36
N SER A 684 -23.65 -8.86 11.72
CA SER A 684 -23.02 -10.12 12.13
C SER A 684 -21.50 -10.00 12.22
N ALA A 685 -20.85 -9.41 11.20
CA ALA A 685 -19.42 -9.21 11.18
C ALA A 685 -18.93 -8.30 12.31
N ARG A 686 -19.67 -7.23 12.62
CA ARG A 686 -19.33 -6.33 13.74
C ARG A 686 -19.47 -7.01 15.09
N ILE A 687 -20.55 -7.76 15.31
CA ILE A 687 -20.76 -8.52 16.54
C ILE A 687 -19.64 -9.55 16.74
N GLY A 688 -19.30 -10.29 15.68
CA GLY A 688 -18.22 -11.28 15.70
C GLY A 688 -16.84 -10.67 16.01
N ALA A 689 -16.64 -9.39 15.67
CA ALA A 689 -15.42 -8.62 15.97
C ALA A 689 -15.46 -7.92 17.36
N GLY A 690 -16.56 -8.05 18.12
CA GLY A 690 -16.72 -7.44 19.45
C GLY A 690 -17.03 -5.93 19.42
N TYR A 691 -17.45 -5.39 18.27
CA TYR A 691 -17.85 -3.99 18.13
C TYR A 691 -19.37 -3.80 18.29
N PRO A 692 -19.84 -2.63 18.79
CA PRO A 692 -21.26 -2.30 18.75
C PRO A 692 -21.75 -2.20 17.31
N ILE A 693 -22.99 -2.59 17.06
CA ILE A 693 -23.56 -2.72 15.71
C ILE A 693 -23.64 -1.36 14.98
N LEU A 694 -23.87 -0.27 15.70
CA LEU A 694 -23.85 1.11 15.16
C LEU A 694 -22.94 2.00 16.02
N THR A 695 -22.35 3.02 15.37
CA THR A 695 -21.37 3.95 15.98
C THR A 695 -22.01 5.06 16.83
N ASP A 696 -23.31 5.29 16.74
CA ASP A 696 -24.03 6.43 17.32
C ASP A 696 -25.19 6.07 18.27
N GLY A 697 -25.41 4.80 18.54
CA GLY A 697 -26.48 4.36 19.43
C GLY A 697 -26.68 2.86 19.47
N THR A 698 -27.48 2.42 20.42
CA THR A 698 -28.02 1.07 20.45
C THR A 698 -29.04 0.90 19.32
N LEU A 699 -28.98 -0.23 18.62
CA LEU A 699 -30.06 -0.62 17.72
C LEU A 699 -31.39 -0.55 18.50
N SER A 700 -32.41 -0.06 17.86
CA SER A 700 -33.77 -0.15 18.39
C SER A 700 -34.21 -1.62 18.38
N ASP A 701 -35.12 -1.96 19.32
CA ASP A 701 -35.59 -3.34 19.45
C ASP A 701 -36.11 -3.90 18.10
N TRP A 702 -36.70 -3.09 17.26
CA TRP A 702 -37.22 -3.52 15.96
C TRP A 702 -36.09 -3.77 14.91
N GLU A 703 -34.96 -3.07 14.99
CA GLU A 703 -33.80 -3.33 14.11
C GLU A 703 -33.16 -4.67 14.46
N ILE A 704 -33.07 -4.98 15.74
CA ILE A 704 -32.63 -6.30 16.22
C ILE A 704 -33.59 -7.38 15.73
N GLU A 705 -34.91 -7.20 15.91
CA GLU A 705 -35.92 -8.17 15.46
C GLU A 705 -35.94 -8.38 13.94
N SER A 706 -35.62 -7.35 13.13
CA SER A 706 -35.57 -7.53 11.69
C SER A 706 -34.29 -8.18 11.18
N MET A 707 -33.17 -8.05 11.90
CA MET A 707 -31.91 -8.67 11.58
C MET A 707 -31.76 -10.09 12.14
N ASP A 708 -32.35 -10.39 13.31
CA ASP A 708 -32.41 -11.71 13.89
C ASP A 708 -33.57 -12.49 13.24
N VAL A 709 -33.28 -12.95 12.04
CA VAL A 709 -34.29 -13.58 11.16
C VAL A 709 -34.75 -14.92 11.68
N ASN A 710 -33.88 -15.67 12.38
CA ASN A 710 -34.22 -16.96 12.99
C ASN A 710 -34.85 -16.82 14.36
N GLY A 711 -34.76 -15.65 15.00
CA GLY A 711 -35.34 -15.38 16.31
C GLY A 711 -34.61 -16.03 17.47
N ASP A 712 -33.34 -16.36 17.33
CA ASP A 712 -32.51 -17.01 18.37
C ASP A 712 -31.87 -16.00 19.34
N GLY A 713 -32.05 -14.71 19.10
CA GLY A 713 -31.52 -13.60 19.90
C GLY A 713 -30.10 -13.19 19.53
N THR A 714 -29.55 -13.72 18.43
CA THR A 714 -28.22 -13.34 17.90
C THR A 714 -28.33 -12.97 16.43
N ILE A 715 -27.58 -11.97 15.98
CA ILE A 715 -27.48 -11.62 14.56
C ILE A 715 -26.21 -12.27 14.02
N ALA A 716 -26.35 -13.28 13.21
CA ALA A 716 -25.24 -14.12 12.75
C ALA A 716 -25.29 -14.43 11.23
N ALA A 717 -24.42 -15.28 10.76
CA ALA A 717 -24.30 -15.58 9.32
C ALA A 717 -25.47 -16.43 8.79
N ASP A 718 -26.17 -17.17 9.63
CA ASP A 718 -27.34 -17.94 9.29
C ASP A 718 -28.56 -17.06 9.00
N ASP A 719 -28.73 -15.93 9.69
CA ASP A 719 -29.73 -14.91 9.36
C ASP A 719 -29.54 -14.37 7.95
N ALA A 720 -28.28 -14.02 7.62
CA ALA A 720 -27.92 -13.56 6.31
C ALA A 720 -28.11 -14.64 5.23
N TYR A 721 -27.87 -15.93 5.58
CA TYR A 721 -28.08 -17.04 4.66
C TYR A 721 -29.56 -17.23 4.30
N ALA A 722 -30.46 -17.06 5.26
CA ALA A 722 -31.89 -17.13 5.01
C ALA A 722 -32.36 -16.04 4.03
N VAL A 723 -31.90 -14.79 4.20
CA VAL A 723 -32.18 -13.69 3.28
C VAL A 723 -31.58 -13.94 1.89
N LEU A 724 -30.37 -14.47 1.81
CA LEU A 724 -29.72 -14.83 0.55
C LEU A 724 -30.54 -15.89 -0.22
N LEU A 725 -31.01 -16.92 0.48
CA LEU A 725 -31.83 -17.98 -0.10
C LEU A 725 -33.18 -17.43 -0.58
N TYR A 726 -33.80 -16.55 0.21
CA TYR A 726 -35.04 -15.87 -0.16
C TYR A 726 -34.87 -15.07 -1.48
N CYS A 727 -33.87 -14.19 -1.54
CA CYS A 727 -33.55 -13.43 -2.74
C CYS A 727 -33.22 -14.31 -3.96
N GLY A 728 -32.49 -15.41 -3.72
CA GLY A 728 -32.16 -16.40 -4.76
C GLY A 728 -33.41 -17.07 -5.35
N LEU A 729 -34.40 -17.43 -4.52
CA LEU A 729 -35.65 -18.03 -4.97
C LEU A 729 -36.52 -17.00 -5.72
N GLU A 730 -36.62 -15.76 -5.24
CA GLU A 730 -37.30 -14.68 -5.93
C GLU A 730 -36.71 -14.45 -7.33
N SER A 731 -35.39 -14.46 -7.47
CA SER A 731 -34.69 -14.24 -8.75
C SER A 731 -34.98 -15.29 -9.81
N VAL A 732 -35.37 -16.50 -9.41
CA VAL A 732 -35.74 -17.61 -10.32
C VAL A 732 -37.24 -17.80 -10.45
N GLY A 733 -38.06 -16.84 -9.96
CA GLY A 733 -39.52 -16.83 -10.09
C GLY A 733 -40.22 -17.84 -9.17
N LYS A 734 -39.58 -18.27 -8.08
CA LYS A 734 -40.18 -18.99 -7.00
C LYS A 734 -40.41 -18.00 -5.86
N HIS A 735 -41.65 -17.64 -5.61
CA HIS A 735 -42.03 -16.60 -4.67
C HIS A 735 -42.30 -17.20 -3.29
N PRO A 736 -41.32 -17.22 -2.36
CA PRO A 736 -41.55 -17.60 -0.99
C PRO A 736 -42.48 -16.56 -0.34
N THR A 737 -43.36 -17.01 0.56
CA THR A 737 -44.36 -16.14 1.16
C THR A 737 -43.80 -15.23 2.26
N SER A 738 -42.81 -15.72 2.99
CA SER A 738 -42.05 -14.95 3.99
C SER A 738 -40.79 -15.71 4.42
N LEU A 739 -39.91 -15.05 5.15
CA LEU A 739 -38.79 -15.68 5.83
C LEU A 739 -39.23 -16.53 7.05
N ASP A 740 -40.48 -16.36 7.55
CA ASP A 740 -41.03 -17.18 8.59
C ASP A 740 -41.25 -18.64 8.15
N ASP A 741 -41.27 -18.91 6.82
CA ASP A 741 -41.38 -20.25 6.24
C ASP A 741 -40.02 -20.95 6.09
N PHE A 742 -38.95 -20.40 6.63
CA PHE A 742 -37.62 -20.99 6.58
C PHE A 742 -37.48 -22.16 7.57
N ASP A 743 -37.06 -23.30 7.06
CA ASP A 743 -36.76 -24.48 7.89
C ASP A 743 -35.28 -24.44 8.35
N TRP A 744 -35.06 -23.96 9.56
CA TRP A 744 -33.72 -23.75 10.15
C TRP A 744 -32.95 -25.04 10.40
N GLU A 745 -33.66 -26.18 10.56
CA GLU A 745 -33.00 -27.48 10.77
C GLU A 745 -32.40 -28.02 9.44
N ASN A 746 -33.06 -27.75 8.30
CA ASN A 746 -32.68 -28.26 7.01
C ASN A 746 -32.11 -27.19 6.06
N ASN A 747 -31.99 -25.94 6.48
CA ASN A 747 -31.56 -24.81 5.69
C ASN A 747 -32.33 -24.64 4.36
N THR A 748 -33.66 -24.73 4.43
CA THR A 748 -34.54 -24.66 3.26
C THR A 748 -35.73 -23.73 3.53
N ILE A 749 -36.24 -23.10 2.49
CA ILE A 749 -37.48 -22.30 2.55
C ILE A 749 -38.58 -22.96 1.74
N TYR A 750 -39.77 -23.03 2.31
CA TYR A 750 -40.93 -23.60 1.63
C TYR A 750 -41.48 -22.57 0.63
N THR A 751 -41.54 -22.94 -0.64
CA THR A 751 -42.21 -22.16 -1.68
C THR A 751 -43.63 -22.70 -1.86
N GLY A 752 -44.66 -21.84 -1.71
CA GLY A 752 -46.08 -22.17 -1.84
C GLY A 752 -46.47 -22.64 -3.24
#